data_b09bbc7e866c527aeee0cfb1c965e4ad
#
_entry.id   b09bbc7e866c527aeee0cfb1c965e4ad
#
_cell.length_a   1.000
_cell.length_b   1.000
_cell.length_c   1.000
_cell.angle_alpha   90.00
_cell.angle_beta   90.00
_cell.angle_gamma   90.00
#
_symmetry.space_group_name_H-M   'P 1'
#
loop_
_entity.id
_entity.type
_entity.pdbx_description
1 polymer ?
#
loop_
_entity_poly.entity_id
_entity_poly.type
_entity_poly.pdbx_seq_one_letter_code
_entity_poly.pdbx_strand_id
1 'polypeptide(L)'
;WCLFLWFVSFGQAKEMNKEATVQSMQCDTFTVSGYFTSPGSCFYNVASVTSPIGTTWKDSVCVSVNYACTDSSTFIIYDNTYSTTLNYRYDTLNIFVEGTLFVNDTLKLMRCNVYMNAGAHIIVQVGGYLDIDSSMVMGCLAMWRGITILDYGEIIVHEGSTVADADTAVLANNKAKATLQNAYIKNFVLGVYVPPSTNVYYNGTTLKVAQTTFDFTTFKPNYTGQNTHGVKPECGVLLNDWIGTIGTYQDSMWLNKFLNLNNGIVTKSSTVTVKNCFFGNIQADAFYGKQYNGTAVASVGDIATGKRGNLTMQPVMNNQITINSSHYGVWTSYSTLNLNNVRMDSMYIGTTVNRCKDYLSATIAWNEIKAKRAGIVCNNNAGAAKMDLNNNTIHVNGAGLNVASGIIISEINKNGQGNYYIDNNYLYLYNVRYGIRMQNVYKPLVAHNYIEQNNSSSSFYSEGITSNNCDSTQVRCNGVRNLNIANTATKGIVYSISSNASISCNSIDSTATGIFFGGNCMGAQLKGNTMRNNLLGLYINNVGLIGVQPNNGNKFIDYRDTVGAYNANISGLQLSEFRVRITDVMGNIYYPILAQQNLGWFQPILTSSPYQCGTACYDMLTEVDYELLYRIIASDSIITDIFIPESQSMARQYLFQVLANNDSLLASDTLFQNFYNEMLAEAEGQLNSVERRFETYGKMDSTFAPMLHNIDSLLKEFNSYVEDFEAMRDSIEQSGTNADSLFEQWTIQIENLETTRQNILLQHNAVISGEMYEGELTNNIINGDEQNETNSTQMNELFILLEEANYTNLNELYSQLLSIAEQCPYYGGEAVYRARA
;
A
#
# COMPACT_ATOMS: atom_id res chain seq x y z
N TRP A 1 24.65 -57.51 -33.16
CA TRP A 1 25.74 -56.56 -32.97
C TRP A 1 25.28 -55.58 -31.89
N CYS A 2 25.85 -55.66 -30.62
CA CYS A 2 25.53 -54.77 -29.49
C CYS A 2 26.66 -53.73 -29.40
N LEU A 3 26.32 -52.48 -29.50
CA LEU A 3 27.20 -51.34 -29.27
C LEU A 3 27.08 -50.90 -27.83
N PHE A 4 28.25 -50.72 -27.17
CA PHE A 4 28.32 -50.25 -25.79
C PHE A 4 28.69 -48.78 -25.75
N LEU A 5 27.91 -47.99 -24.97
CA LEU A 5 28.26 -46.60 -24.62
C LEU A 5 28.32 -46.47 -23.11
N TRP A 6 29.32 -45.76 -22.59
CA TRP A 6 29.52 -45.47 -21.19
C TRP A 6 28.82 -44.16 -20.77
N PHE A 7 28.30 -44.13 -19.56
CA PHE A 7 27.76 -42.92 -18.94
C PHE A 7 28.85 -41.90 -18.65
N VAL A 8 28.65 -40.66 -19.00
CA VAL A 8 29.32 -39.51 -18.43
C VAL A 8 28.37 -38.37 -18.24
N SER A 9 28.16 -37.98 -17.01
CA SER A 9 27.47 -36.74 -16.63
C SER A 9 28.48 -35.57 -16.77
N PHE A 10 28.19 -34.57 -17.59
CA PHE A 10 29.10 -33.45 -17.81
C PHE A 10 28.41 -32.11 -17.75
N GLY A 11 28.90 -31.25 -16.82
CA GLY A 11 28.95 -29.82 -17.01
C GLY A 11 30.23 -29.47 -17.80
N GLN A 12 30.06 -28.79 -18.92
CA GLN A 12 31.05 -28.30 -19.89
C GLN A 12 31.69 -29.36 -20.83
N ALA A 13 31.37 -29.19 -22.12
CA ALA A 13 31.97 -29.95 -23.18
C ALA A 13 33.44 -29.56 -23.36
N LYS A 14 34.35 -30.44 -22.97
CA LYS A 14 35.74 -30.51 -23.47
C LYS A 14 35.89 -31.85 -24.09
N GLU A 15 36.52 -31.89 -25.28
CA GLU A 15 36.84 -33.07 -26.06
C GLU A 15 37.14 -34.32 -25.23
N MET A 16 36.40 -35.36 -25.48
CA MET A 16 36.66 -36.66 -24.87
C MET A 16 37.06 -37.68 -25.92
N ASN A 17 38.33 -37.94 -25.99
CA ASN A 17 38.87 -39.20 -26.48
C ASN A 17 38.95 -40.16 -25.29
N LYS A 18 38.07 -41.13 -25.19
CA LYS A 18 38.24 -42.26 -24.27
C LYS A 18 38.00 -43.56 -25.02
N GLU A 19 39.02 -44.39 -25.03
CA GLU A 19 38.92 -45.79 -25.44
C GLU A 19 38.26 -46.58 -24.30
N ALA A 20 37.16 -47.27 -24.61
CA ALA A 20 36.52 -48.19 -23.67
C ALA A 20 36.88 -49.64 -24.08
N THR A 21 37.43 -50.41 -23.18
CA THR A 21 37.70 -51.85 -23.37
C THR A 21 36.50 -52.65 -22.86
N VAL A 22 35.88 -53.45 -23.70
CA VAL A 22 34.71 -54.26 -23.36
C VAL A 22 35.13 -55.62 -22.84
N GLN A 23 34.76 -55.98 -21.65
CA GLN A 23 35.08 -57.28 -20.99
C GLN A 23 33.92 -58.28 -20.97
N SER A 24 32.71 -57.99 -21.40
CA SER A 24 31.61 -58.98 -21.49
C SER A 24 30.53 -58.56 -22.50
N MET A 25 29.88 -59.53 -23.13
CA MET A 25 28.74 -59.35 -24.05
C MET A 25 27.45 -59.24 -23.24
N GLN A 26 27.03 -58.09 -22.86
CA GLN A 26 25.68 -57.85 -22.46
C GLN A 26 25.12 -56.68 -23.27
N CYS A 27 23.95 -56.88 -23.89
CA CYS A 27 23.26 -55.83 -24.67
C CYS A 27 22.51 -54.91 -23.70
N ASP A 28 23.01 -53.70 -23.45
CA ASP A 28 22.34 -52.67 -22.73
C ASP A 28 21.96 -51.51 -23.64
N THR A 29 20.79 -50.94 -23.39
CA THR A 29 20.29 -49.76 -24.07
C THR A 29 20.83 -48.52 -23.36
N PHE A 30 21.46 -47.63 -24.09
CA PHE A 30 22.03 -46.39 -23.56
C PHE A 30 21.17 -45.21 -23.95
N THR A 31 20.80 -44.42 -22.93
CA THR A 31 20.18 -43.12 -23.16
C THR A 31 21.23 -42.04 -22.88
N VAL A 32 21.54 -41.25 -23.88
CA VAL A 32 22.40 -40.07 -23.70
C VAL A 32 21.48 -38.90 -23.44
N SER A 33 21.49 -38.35 -22.21
CA SER A 33 20.85 -37.09 -21.86
C SER A 33 21.93 -36.06 -21.58
N GLY A 34 21.95 -34.99 -22.35
CA GLY A 34 22.87 -33.85 -22.15
C GLY A 34 22.39 -32.65 -22.94
N TYR A 35 22.82 -31.45 -22.53
CA TYR A 35 22.59 -30.23 -23.28
C TYR A 35 23.76 -30.06 -24.28
N PHE A 36 23.43 -30.00 -25.57
CA PHE A 36 24.42 -29.84 -26.64
C PHE A 36 24.34 -28.41 -27.19
N THR A 37 25.48 -27.83 -27.50
CA THR A 37 25.62 -26.41 -27.83
C THR A 37 25.59 -26.10 -29.34
N SER A 38 25.52 -27.10 -30.22
CA SER A 38 25.50 -26.86 -31.68
C SER A 38 24.67 -27.90 -32.43
N PRO A 39 23.57 -27.50 -33.13
CA PRO A 39 22.82 -28.37 -33.99
C PRO A 39 23.59 -28.69 -35.26
N GLY A 40 23.43 -29.91 -35.75
CA GLY A 40 24.05 -30.36 -37.01
C GLY A 40 25.47 -30.83 -36.92
N SER A 41 26.09 -30.80 -35.73
CA SER A 41 27.43 -31.42 -35.53
C SER A 41 27.28 -32.91 -35.39
N CYS A 42 27.95 -33.66 -36.23
CA CYS A 42 28.11 -35.10 -36.05
C CYS A 42 29.24 -35.34 -35.04
N PHE A 43 28.88 -35.87 -33.89
CA PHE A 43 29.89 -36.37 -32.94
C PHE A 43 30.18 -37.83 -33.32
N TYR A 44 31.40 -38.07 -33.78
CA TYR A 44 31.85 -39.43 -34.04
C TYR A 44 32.31 -40.04 -32.73
N ASN A 45 31.54 -40.95 -32.18
CA ASN A 45 32.00 -41.78 -31.08
C ASN A 45 32.59 -43.04 -31.71
N VAL A 46 33.91 -43.17 -31.69
CA VAL A 46 34.58 -44.33 -32.24
C VAL A 46 34.69 -45.39 -31.15
N ALA A 47 33.78 -46.36 -31.18
CA ALA A 47 33.97 -47.56 -30.34
C ALA A 47 34.90 -48.52 -31.06
N SER A 48 36.02 -48.86 -30.44
CA SER A 48 36.90 -49.90 -30.94
C SER A 48 36.79 -51.14 -30.08
N VAL A 49 36.45 -52.25 -30.67
CA VAL A 49 36.41 -53.54 -30.01
C VAL A 49 37.57 -54.36 -30.56
N THR A 50 38.52 -54.76 -29.69
CA THR A 50 39.61 -55.64 -30.05
C THR A 50 39.26 -57.04 -29.59
N SER A 51 39.22 -58.01 -30.56
CA SER A 51 38.99 -59.42 -30.22
C SER A 51 40.17 -60.01 -29.47
N PRO A 52 39.95 -61.09 -28.71
CA PRO A 52 41.08 -61.83 -28.07
C PRO A 52 42.22 -62.29 -29.00
N ILE A 53 41.93 -62.25 -30.30
CA ILE A 53 42.89 -62.59 -31.34
C ILE A 53 43.56 -61.41 -32.07
N GLY A 54 43.32 -60.15 -31.46
CA GLY A 54 44.01 -58.93 -31.91
C GLY A 54 43.35 -58.20 -33.08
N THR A 55 42.15 -58.60 -33.53
CA THR A 55 41.43 -57.89 -34.57
C THR A 55 40.59 -56.74 -33.94
N THR A 56 40.84 -55.51 -34.38
CA THR A 56 40.12 -54.33 -33.88
C THR A 56 39.06 -53.83 -34.86
N TRP A 57 37.80 -53.80 -34.48
CA TRP A 57 36.75 -53.15 -35.23
C TRP A 57 36.48 -51.78 -34.72
N LYS A 58 36.37 -50.80 -35.59
CA LYS A 58 36.01 -49.42 -35.27
C LYS A 58 34.70 -49.11 -35.98
N ASP A 59 33.72 -48.63 -35.22
CA ASP A 59 32.48 -48.15 -35.78
C ASP A 59 32.20 -46.73 -35.30
N SER A 60 31.62 -45.90 -36.14
CA SER A 60 31.34 -44.52 -35.83
C SER A 60 29.85 -44.25 -35.94
N VAL A 61 29.21 -43.82 -34.87
CA VAL A 61 27.80 -43.41 -34.87
C VAL A 61 27.75 -41.89 -34.93
N CYS A 62 27.10 -41.39 -35.97
CA CYS A 62 26.76 -39.96 -36.03
C CYS A 62 25.46 -39.74 -35.24
N VAL A 63 25.54 -39.04 -34.18
CA VAL A 63 24.35 -38.58 -33.39
C VAL A 63 24.02 -37.17 -33.85
N SER A 64 22.94 -37.01 -34.58
CA SER A 64 22.40 -35.71 -34.86
C SER A 64 21.61 -35.21 -33.65
N VAL A 65 22.00 -34.07 -33.15
CA VAL A 65 21.27 -33.44 -32.05
C VAL A 65 20.18 -32.56 -32.61
N ASN A 66 18.93 -32.93 -32.37
CA ASN A 66 17.81 -32.04 -32.60
C ASN A 66 17.42 -31.38 -31.28
N TYR A 67 17.30 -30.07 -31.27
CA TYR A 67 16.73 -29.40 -30.11
C TYR A 67 15.25 -29.78 -30.00
N ALA A 68 14.82 -30.09 -28.77
CA ALA A 68 13.43 -30.54 -28.52
C ALA A 68 12.35 -29.51 -28.90
N CYS A 69 12.74 -28.25 -29.11
CA CYS A 69 11.81 -27.15 -29.44
C CYS A 69 11.98 -26.66 -30.88
N THR A 70 12.65 -27.40 -31.72
CA THR A 70 12.85 -27.06 -33.14
C THR A 70 12.19 -28.08 -34.06
N ASP A 71 11.68 -27.61 -35.19
CA ASP A 71 11.21 -28.37 -36.30
C ASP A 71 11.88 -27.88 -37.61
N SER A 72 11.54 -28.44 -38.73
CA SER A 72 12.11 -28.06 -40.03
C SER A 72 11.74 -26.64 -40.50
N SER A 73 10.80 -25.99 -39.81
CA SER A 73 10.37 -24.59 -40.08
C SER A 73 10.96 -23.59 -39.12
N THR A 74 11.73 -24.03 -38.10
CA THR A 74 12.29 -23.17 -37.06
C THR A 74 13.48 -22.38 -37.55
N PHE A 75 13.46 -21.06 -37.42
CA PHE A 75 14.59 -20.18 -37.68
C PHE A 75 15.57 -20.22 -36.50
N ILE A 76 16.85 -20.53 -36.74
CA ILE A 76 17.87 -20.66 -35.69
C ILE A 76 18.71 -19.40 -35.65
N ILE A 77 18.80 -18.78 -34.45
CA ILE A 77 19.73 -17.73 -34.13
C ILE A 77 20.90 -18.36 -33.33
N TYR A 78 22.07 -18.39 -33.91
CA TYR A 78 23.24 -18.98 -33.31
C TYR A 78 23.81 -18.15 -32.15
N ASP A 79 24.66 -18.75 -31.31
CA ASP A 79 25.32 -18.05 -30.22
C ASP A 79 26.16 -16.86 -30.73
N ASN A 80 26.22 -15.79 -29.94
CA ASN A 80 26.96 -14.56 -30.27
C ASN A 80 26.49 -13.85 -31.55
N THR A 81 25.19 -13.95 -31.89
CA THR A 81 24.59 -13.25 -33.03
C THR A 81 24.22 -11.82 -32.65
N TYR A 82 24.49 -10.88 -33.58
CA TYR A 82 24.14 -9.46 -33.46
C TYR A 82 22.92 -9.13 -34.33
N SER A 83 21.98 -8.29 -33.84
CA SER A 83 20.77 -7.91 -34.58
C SER A 83 21.06 -7.24 -35.92
N THR A 84 22.19 -6.52 -36.05
CA THR A 84 22.64 -5.94 -37.32
C THR A 84 22.92 -6.96 -38.42
N THR A 85 23.10 -8.22 -38.07
CA THR A 85 23.26 -9.33 -39.03
C THR A 85 21.96 -10.08 -39.32
N LEU A 86 20.86 -9.67 -38.67
CA LEU A 86 19.53 -10.22 -38.78
C LEU A 86 18.59 -9.28 -39.55
N ASN A 87 17.42 -9.75 -39.91
CA ASN A 87 16.35 -8.89 -40.35
C ASN A 87 15.86 -8.05 -39.16
N TYR A 88 15.57 -6.78 -39.37
CA TYR A 88 15.06 -5.91 -38.29
C TYR A 88 13.67 -6.30 -37.78
N ARG A 89 12.95 -7.18 -38.51
CA ARG A 89 11.60 -7.63 -38.17
C ARG A 89 11.40 -9.10 -38.56
N TYR A 90 10.89 -9.88 -37.64
CA TYR A 90 10.36 -11.22 -37.82
C TYR A 90 8.88 -11.24 -37.51
N ASP A 91 8.10 -11.99 -38.31
CA ASP A 91 6.66 -12.04 -38.17
C ASP A 91 6.16 -13.49 -38.35
N THR A 92 5.41 -13.99 -37.40
CA THR A 92 4.72 -15.30 -37.42
C THR A 92 5.71 -16.46 -37.59
N LEU A 93 6.86 -16.43 -36.90
CA LEU A 93 7.90 -17.44 -36.97
C LEU A 93 8.12 -18.18 -35.66
N ASN A 94 8.54 -19.45 -35.79
CA ASN A 94 9.20 -20.16 -34.70
C ASN A 94 10.68 -19.85 -34.76
N ILE A 95 11.26 -19.35 -33.72
CA ILE A 95 12.67 -18.95 -33.61
C ILE A 95 13.31 -19.71 -32.46
N PHE A 96 14.50 -20.29 -32.69
CA PHE A 96 15.29 -20.89 -31.62
C PHE A 96 16.57 -20.09 -31.42
N VAL A 97 16.83 -19.66 -30.20
CA VAL A 97 18.02 -18.92 -29.82
C VAL A 97 18.97 -19.84 -29.08
N GLU A 98 20.12 -20.17 -29.70
CA GLU A 98 21.10 -21.14 -29.18
C GLU A 98 21.82 -20.63 -27.95
N GLY A 99 22.29 -19.38 -27.96
CA GLY A 99 23.12 -18.81 -26.89
C GLY A 99 22.82 -17.33 -26.69
N THR A 100 23.80 -16.47 -26.88
CA THR A 100 23.65 -15.02 -26.66
C THR A 100 23.22 -14.28 -27.92
N LEU A 101 22.09 -13.59 -27.86
CA LEU A 101 21.63 -12.66 -28.89
C LEU A 101 21.90 -11.24 -28.44
N PHE A 102 22.74 -10.50 -29.17
CA PHE A 102 23.01 -9.08 -28.96
C PHE A 102 22.10 -8.22 -29.82
N VAL A 103 21.25 -7.40 -29.18
CA VAL A 103 20.42 -6.42 -29.88
C VAL A 103 21.13 -5.07 -29.82
N ASN A 104 21.89 -4.78 -30.87
CA ASN A 104 22.68 -3.54 -31.02
C ASN A 104 22.08 -2.56 -32.04
N ASP A 105 20.95 -2.89 -32.61
CA ASP A 105 20.10 -2.08 -33.49
C ASP A 105 18.63 -2.50 -33.25
N THR A 106 17.72 -2.15 -34.10
CA THR A 106 16.31 -2.50 -34.00
C THR A 106 16.09 -3.97 -34.30
N LEU A 107 15.37 -4.66 -33.38
CA LEU A 107 14.87 -6.01 -33.59
C LEU A 107 13.39 -6.06 -33.16
N LYS A 108 12.52 -6.44 -34.09
CA LYS A 108 11.07 -6.60 -33.85
C LYS A 108 10.65 -8.05 -34.01
N LEU A 109 10.02 -8.57 -32.95
CA LEU A 109 9.45 -9.93 -32.89
C LEU A 109 7.94 -9.78 -32.83
N MET A 110 7.26 -10.11 -33.94
CA MET A 110 5.79 -9.95 -34.03
C MET A 110 5.14 -11.31 -34.24
N ARG A 111 4.23 -11.68 -33.35
CA ARG A 111 3.52 -12.97 -33.41
C ARG A 111 4.45 -14.19 -33.50
N CYS A 112 5.65 -14.09 -32.92
CA CYS A 112 6.66 -15.13 -32.95
C CYS A 112 6.63 -16.01 -31.70
N ASN A 113 6.98 -17.29 -31.86
CA ASN A 113 7.35 -18.17 -30.76
C ASN A 113 8.88 -18.27 -30.71
N VAL A 114 9.48 -17.71 -29.66
CA VAL A 114 10.93 -17.70 -29.49
C VAL A 114 11.31 -18.65 -28.36
N TYR A 115 11.99 -19.71 -28.72
CA TYR A 115 12.46 -20.73 -27.79
C TYR A 115 13.92 -20.45 -27.43
N MET A 116 14.17 -20.23 -26.17
CA MET A 116 15.50 -19.96 -25.63
C MET A 116 16.16 -21.25 -25.17
N ASN A 117 17.35 -21.55 -25.64
CA ASN A 117 18.14 -22.68 -25.15
C ASN A 117 18.47 -22.52 -23.64
N ALA A 118 18.90 -23.60 -23.00
CA ALA A 118 19.35 -23.60 -21.62
C ALA A 118 20.47 -22.56 -21.39
N GLY A 119 20.23 -21.58 -20.53
CA GLY A 119 21.16 -20.49 -20.26
C GLY A 119 21.38 -19.47 -21.38
N ALA A 120 20.60 -19.52 -22.45
CA ALA A 120 20.63 -18.50 -23.50
C ALA A 120 20.26 -17.10 -22.92
N HIS A 121 20.67 -16.04 -23.60
CA HIS A 121 20.58 -14.68 -23.11
C HIS A 121 20.26 -13.69 -24.23
N ILE A 122 19.40 -12.75 -23.99
CA ILE A 122 19.21 -11.58 -24.87
C ILE A 122 19.84 -10.36 -24.20
N ILE A 123 20.76 -9.70 -24.90
CA ILE A 123 21.41 -8.46 -24.39
C ILE A 123 21.07 -7.32 -25.33
N VAL A 124 20.23 -6.40 -24.85
CA VAL A 124 19.96 -5.15 -25.55
C VAL A 124 21.07 -4.17 -25.24
N GLN A 125 21.90 -3.90 -26.23
CA GLN A 125 23.08 -3.06 -26.10
C GLN A 125 22.72 -1.57 -26.13
N VAL A 126 23.70 -0.72 -25.90
CA VAL A 126 23.58 0.74 -26.03
C VAL A 126 23.00 1.10 -27.39
N GLY A 127 21.88 1.83 -27.40
CA GLY A 127 21.16 2.22 -28.64
C GLY A 127 20.38 1.09 -29.32
N GLY A 128 20.44 -0.15 -28.80
CA GLY A 128 19.62 -1.27 -29.26
C GLY A 128 18.16 -1.11 -28.85
N TYR A 129 17.24 -1.52 -29.72
CA TYR A 129 15.81 -1.48 -29.52
C TYR A 129 15.18 -2.85 -29.79
N LEU A 130 14.59 -3.47 -28.77
CA LEU A 130 13.89 -4.76 -28.85
C LEU A 130 12.39 -4.54 -28.67
N ASP A 131 11.62 -4.95 -29.67
CA ASP A 131 10.17 -4.87 -29.70
C ASP A 131 9.58 -6.29 -29.73
N ILE A 132 8.85 -6.67 -28.66
CA ILE A 132 8.18 -7.97 -28.54
C ILE A 132 6.68 -7.73 -28.54
N ASP A 133 6.07 -7.95 -29.70
CA ASP A 133 4.68 -7.70 -30.01
C ASP A 133 3.93 -9.03 -30.23
N SER A 134 2.87 -9.29 -29.47
CA SER A 134 2.01 -10.48 -29.61
C SER A 134 2.81 -11.79 -29.67
N SER A 135 3.97 -11.84 -29.04
CA SER A 135 4.97 -12.89 -29.17
C SER A 135 5.24 -13.61 -27.84
N MET A 136 5.74 -14.83 -27.94
CA MET A 136 6.10 -15.65 -26.79
C MET A 136 7.61 -15.92 -26.79
N VAL A 137 8.32 -15.48 -25.73
CA VAL A 137 9.74 -15.75 -25.52
C VAL A 137 9.88 -16.62 -24.27
N MET A 138 10.31 -17.88 -24.45
CA MET A 138 10.34 -18.83 -23.34
C MET A 138 11.52 -19.79 -23.40
N GLY A 139 11.93 -20.32 -22.25
CA GLY A 139 12.91 -21.40 -22.20
C GLY A 139 12.41 -22.65 -22.90
N CYS A 140 13.27 -23.35 -23.59
CA CYS A 140 12.92 -24.63 -24.24
C CYS A 140 12.70 -25.73 -23.18
N LEU A 141 13.74 -26.42 -22.77
CA LEU A 141 13.66 -27.52 -21.79
C LEU A 141 14.07 -27.08 -20.37
N ALA A 142 14.81 -26.01 -20.27
CA ALA A 142 15.35 -25.45 -19.03
C ALA A 142 15.09 -23.94 -18.96
N MET A 143 15.39 -23.36 -17.83
CA MET A 143 15.40 -21.91 -17.68
C MET A 143 16.51 -21.30 -18.54
N TRP A 144 16.32 -20.04 -18.91
CA TRP A 144 17.31 -19.20 -19.59
C TRP A 144 17.62 -17.96 -18.75
N ARG A 145 18.66 -17.21 -19.10
CA ARG A 145 19.12 -16.09 -18.28
C ARG A 145 18.14 -14.92 -18.27
N GLY A 146 17.40 -14.72 -19.35
CA GLY A 146 16.46 -13.60 -19.52
C GLY A 146 16.98 -12.51 -20.45
N ILE A 147 16.45 -11.31 -20.32
CA ILE A 147 16.75 -10.13 -21.13
C ILE A 147 17.49 -9.12 -20.27
N THR A 148 18.71 -8.76 -20.65
CA THR A 148 19.46 -7.67 -20.02
C THR A 148 19.50 -6.47 -20.94
N ILE A 149 19.07 -5.33 -20.43
CA ILE A 149 19.11 -4.06 -21.12
C ILE A 149 20.26 -3.26 -20.55
N LEU A 150 21.27 -2.99 -21.38
CA LEU A 150 22.38 -2.13 -21.01
C LEU A 150 21.97 -0.67 -21.02
N ASP A 151 22.85 0.21 -20.52
CA ASP A 151 22.63 1.64 -20.50
C ASP A 151 22.18 2.15 -21.87
N TYR A 152 21.10 2.97 -21.91
CA TYR A 152 20.49 3.52 -23.13
C TYR A 152 19.93 2.46 -24.11
N GLY A 153 19.87 1.20 -23.76
CA GLY A 153 19.10 0.20 -24.52
C GLY A 153 17.62 0.32 -24.19
N GLU A 154 16.77 -0.11 -25.10
CA GLU A 154 15.32 -0.01 -24.96
C GLU A 154 14.62 -1.34 -25.29
N ILE A 155 13.62 -1.71 -24.47
CA ILE A 155 12.71 -2.82 -24.73
C ILE A 155 11.26 -2.39 -24.59
N ILE A 156 10.43 -2.92 -25.48
CA ILE A 156 8.97 -2.89 -25.33
C ILE A 156 8.44 -4.32 -25.42
N VAL A 157 7.64 -4.71 -24.42
CA VAL A 157 6.90 -5.99 -24.38
C VAL A 157 5.42 -5.65 -24.28
N HIS A 158 4.65 -5.97 -25.31
CA HIS A 158 3.27 -5.50 -25.40
C HIS A 158 2.34 -6.45 -26.16
N GLU A 159 1.07 -6.07 -26.30
CA GLU A 159 0.04 -6.76 -27.07
C GLU A 159 -0.14 -8.25 -26.70
N GLY A 160 -0.18 -8.53 -25.38
CA GLY A 160 -0.34 -9.90 -24.89
C GLY A 160 0.91 -10.76 -24.95
N SER A 161 2.07 -10.17 -25.22
CA SER A 161 3.34 -10.89 -25.27
C SER A 161 3.69 -11.54 -23.95
N THR A 162 4.37 -12.69 -24.01
CA THR A 162 4.82 -13.47 -22.85
C THR A 162 6.33 -13.59 -22.83
N VAL A 163 6.95 -13.30 -21.67
CA VAL A 163 8.34 -13.68 -21.36
C VAL A 163 8.28 -14.70 -20.23
N ALA A 164 8.83 -15.90 -20.46
CA ALA A 164 8.68 -17.01 -19.51
C ALA A 164 9.97 -17.83 -19.30
N ASP A 165 10.02 -18.51 -18.14
CA ASP A 165 11.04 -19.50 -17.79
C ASP A 165 12.45 -18.90 -17.69
N ALA A 166 12.57 -17.65 -17.25
CA ALA A 166 13.84 -16.92 -17.15
C ALA A 166 14.33 -16.79 -15.70
N ASP A 167 15.63 -16.75 -15.48
CA ASP A 167 16.18 -16.36 -14.17
C ASP A 167 15.75 -14.93 -13.82
N THR A 168 16.09 -13.99 -14.70
CA THR A 168 15.63 -12.61 -14.59
C THR A 168 14.95 -12.22 -15.90
N ALA A 169 13.61 -12.17 -15.90
CA ALA A 169 12.90 -11.96 -17.15
C ALA A 169 13.33 -10.67 -17.84
N VAL A 170 13.44 -9.56 -17.10
CA VAL A 170 13.94 -8.26 -17.59
C VAL A 170 14.87 -7.65 -16.55
N LEU A 171 16.14 -7.50 -16.87
CA LEU A 171 17.13 -6.74 -16.10
C LEU A 171 17.39 -5.42 -16.82
N ALA A 172 17.06 -4.31 -16.18
CA ALA A 172 17.24 -2.96 -16.72
C ALA A 172 18.35 -2.21 -15.97
N ASN A 173 19.50 -2.04 -16.60
CA ASN A 173 20.63 -1.30 -16.05
C ASN A 173 20.34 0.21 -15.99
N ASN A 174 21.28 0.98 -15.42
CA ASN A 174 21.17 2.43 -15.32
C ASN A 174 20.90 3.07 -16.70
N LYS A 175 19.98 4.00 -16.76
CA LYS A 175 19.55 4.70 -18.00
C LYS A 175 18.94 3.80 -19.09
N ALA A 176 18.66 2.53 -18.80
CA ALA A 176 17.89 1.66 -19.69
C ALA A 176 16.41 2.08 -19.72
N LYS A 177 15.74 1.76 -20.81
CA LYS A 177 14.29 1.94 -20.93
C LYS A 177 13.60 0.60 -21.09
N ALA A 178 12.63 0.31 -20.19
CA ALA A 178 11.82 -0.89 -20.25
C ALA A 178 10.33 -0.54 -20.15
N THR A 179 9.57 -0.95 -21.16
CA THR A 179 8.12 -0.81 -21.19
C THR A 179 7.48 -2.19 -21.22
N LEU A 180 6.70 -2.51 -20.21
CA LEU A 180 5.85 -3.69 -20.12
C LEU A 180 4.40 -3.23 -20.09
N GLN A 181 3.68 -3.46 -21.18
CA GLN A 181 2.32 -3.00 -21.33
C GLN A 181 1.46 -4.08 -21.94
N ASN A 182 0.40 -4.53 -21.27
CA ASN A 182 -0.39 -5.69 -21.68
C ASN A 182 0.51 -6.90 -21.92
N ALA A 183 1.33 -7.27 -20.93
CA ALA A 183 2.33 -8.31 -21.03
C ALA A 183 2.17 -9.38 -19.94
N TYR A 184 2.73 -10.55 -20.18
CA TYR A 184 2.79 -11.65 -19.23
C TYR A 184 4.25 -12.01 -18.94
N ILE A 185 4.62 -11.96 -17.67
CA ILE A 185 5.92 -12.43 -17.18
C ILE A 185 5.65 -13.67 -16.34
N LYS A 186 6.14 -14.82 -16.77
CA LYS A 186 5.79 -16.12 -16.17
C LYS A 186 6.98 -16.97 -15.80
N ASN A 187 6.87 -17.73 -14.70
CA ASN A 187 7.85 -18.74 -14.31
C ASN A 187 9.30 -18.20 -14.28
N PHE A 188 9.53 -17.15 -13.56
CA PHE A 188 10.81 -16.44 -13.42
C PHE A 188 11.30 -16.53 -11.96
N VAL A 189 12.59 -16.31 -11.73
CA VAL A 189 13.09 -16.07 -10.37
C VAL A 189 12.93 -14.61 -9.98
N LEU A 190 13.35 -13.68 -10.87
CA LEU A 190 13.06 -12.24 -10.80
C LEU A 190 12.30 -11.82 -12.05
N GLY A 191 11.15 -11.15 -11.89
CA GLY A 191 10.38 -10.66 -13.04
C GLY A 191 11.06 -9.46 -13.68
N VAL A 192 11.09 -8.33 -13.01
CA VAL A 192 11.85 -7.13 -13.40
C VAL A 192 12.88 -6.80 -12.32
N TYR A 193 14.09 -6.57 -12.73
CA TYR A 193 15.17 -6.19 -11.84
C TYR A 193 15.86 -4.91 -12.31
N VAL A 194 15.84 -3.88 -11.44
CA VAL A 194 16.64 -2.68 -11.57
C VAL A 194 17.76 -2.76 -10.54
N PRO A 195 19.03 -2.95 -10.96
CA PRO A 195 20.16 -3.12 -10.05
C PRO A 195 20.50 -1.81 -9.32
N PRO A 196 21.29 -1.88 -8.23
CA PRO A 196 21.75 -0.67 -7.55
C PRO A 196 22.52 0.25 -8.50
N SER A 197 22.33 1.55 -8.33
CA SER A 197 23.07 2.54 -9.09
C SER A 197 24.54 2.55 -8.68
N THR A 198 25.43 2.62 -9.65
CA THR A 198 26.86 2.85 -9.41
C THR A 198 27.16 4.29 -9.04
N ASN A 199 26.24 5.20 -9.34
CA ASN A 199 26.33 6.62 -8.98
C ASN A 199 25.69 6.88 -7.60
N VAL A 200 26.12 7.96 -6.96
CA VAL A 200 25.73 8.28 -5.57
C VAL A 200 24.24 8.58 -5.43
N TYR A 201 23.56 8.95 -6.50
CA TYR A 201 22.16 9.39 -6.45
C TYR A 201 21.16 8.30 -6.89
N TYR A 202 20.51 8.42 -8.01
CA TYR A 202 19.45 7.49 -8.40
C TYR A 202 19.78 6.79 -9.71
N ASN A 203 19.17 5.62 -9.88
CA ASN A 203 19.22 4.89 -11.13
C ASN A 203 18.34 5.59 -12.17
N GLY A 204 18.93 6.05 -13.27
CA GLY A 204 18.24 6.75 -14.36
C GLY A 204 17.37 5.85 -15.26
N THR A 205 17.09 4.62 -14.85
CA THR A 205 16.27 3.67 -15.62
C THR A 205 14.84 4.16 -15.73
N THR A 206 14.33 4.22 -16.96
CA THR A 206 12.91 4.45 -17.22
C THR A 206 12.18 3.11 -17.25
N LEU A 207 11.27 2.89 -16.31
CA LEU A 207 10.48 1.67 -16.24
C LEU A 207 8.99 2.02 -16.26
N LYS A 208 8.27 1.47 -17.25
CA LYS A 208 6.80 1.53 -17.34
C LYS A 208 6.25 0.11 -17.20
N VAL A 209 5.39 -0.12 -16.23
CA VAL A 209 4.68 -1.40 -16.02
C VAL A 209 3.18 -1.11 -15.93
N ALA A 210 2.44 -1.57 -16.92
CA ALA A 210 1.01 -1.32 -17.03
C ALA A 210 0.29 -2.55 -17.61
N GLN A 211 -0.84 -2.94 -17.04
CA GLN A 211 -1.64 -4.08 -17.50
C GLN A 211 -0.81 -5.37 -17.61
N THR A 212 0.22 -5.50 -16.78
CA THR A 212 1.17 -6.60 -16.86
C THR A 212 0.87 -7.61 -15.75
N THR A 213 0.87 -8.88 -16.12
CA THR A 213 0.67 -9.99 -15.19
C THR A 213 2.01 -10.69 -14.91
N PHE A 214 2.43 -10.68 -13.65
CA PHE A 214 3.51 -11.49 -13.12
C PHE A 214 2.90 -12.70 -12.44
N ASP A 215 3.17 -13.89 -12.97
CA ASP A 215 2.56 -15.13 -12.49
C ASP A 215 3.54 -16.30 -12.47
N PHE A 216 3.30 -17.19 -11.54
CA PHE A 216 4.12 -18.38 -11.38
C PHE A 216 3.26 -19.64 -11.29
N THR A 217 3.71 -20.66 -12.00
CA THR A 217 3.10 -21.99 -11.94
C THR A 217 4.12 -23.02 -11.49
N THR A 218 5.25 -23.10 -12.18
CA THR A 218 6.34 -24.01 -11.87
C THR A 218 7.62 -23.56 -12.55
N PHE A 219 8.78 -23.89 -11.96
CA PHE A 219 10.07 -23.68 -12.59
C PHE A 219 10.41 -24.83 -13.53
N LYS A 220 11.05 -24.52 -14.65
CA LYS A 220 11.82 -25.46 -15.43
C LYS A 220 13.15 -25.77 -14.73
N PRO A 221 13.86 -26.86 -15.06
CA PRO A 221 15.19 -27.13 -14.55
C PRO A 221 16.12 -25.91 -14.76
N ASN A 222 16.93 -25.61 -13.76
CA ASN A 222 17.91 -24.54 -13.89
C ASN A 222 19.01 -24.95 -14.86
N TYR A 223 19.43 -24.06 -15.74
CA TYR A 223 20.46 -24.29 -16.74
C TYR A 223 21.86 -24.59 -16.16
N THR A 224 22.13 -24.18 -14.92
CA THR A 224 23.38 -24.48 -14.20
C THR A 224 23.39 -25.87 -13.58
N GLY A 225 22.25 -26.55 -13.57
CA GLY A 225 22.05 -27.82 -12.87
C GLY A 225 22.05 -27.70 -11.34
N GLN A 226 22.18 -26.51 -10.79
CA GLN A 226 22.11 -26.23 -9.35
C GLN A 226 20.77 -25.56 -9.00
N ASN A 227 20.24 -25.84 -7.83
CA ASN A 227 19.07 -25.13 -7.32
C ASN A 227 19.50 -23.77 -6.78
N THR A 228 19.27 -22.71 -7.55
CA THR A 228 19.62 -21.32 -7.23
C THR A 228 18.41 -20.51 -6.75
N HIS A 229 17.23 -21.13 -6.66
CA HIS A 229 15.96 -20.49 -6.30
C HIS A 229 15.15 -21.39 -5.37
N GLY A 230 14.18 -20.78 -4.66
CA GLY A 230 13.20 -21.49 -3.83
C GLY A 230 12.15 -22.23 -4.67
N VAL A 231 11.05 -22.58 -4.01
CA VAL A 231 9.87 -23.19 -4.67
C VAL A 231 8.96 -22.15 -5.31
N LYS A 232 9.20 -20.86 -5.04
CA LYS A 232 8.48 -19.72 -5.61
C LYS A 232 9.47 -18.68 -6.16
N PRO A 233 9.05 -17.81 -7.09
CA PRO A 233 9.84 -16.67 -7.53
C PRO A 233 10.22 -15.76 -6.35
N GLU A 234 11.43 -15.22 -6.35
CA GLU A 234 11.85 -14.29 -5.31
C GLU A 234 10.98 -13.04 -5.30
N CYS A 235 10.78 -12.43 -6.49
CA CYS A 235 10.07 -11.16 -6.58
C CYS A 235 9.53 -10.89 -8.00
N GLY A 236 8.34 -10.33 -8.10
CA GLY A 236 7.80 -9.82 -9.37
C GLY A 236 8.58 -8.63 -9.90
N VAL A 237 8.81 -7.61 -9.06
CA VAL A 237 9.59 -6.41 -9.40
C VAL A 237 10.53 -6.05 -8.25
N LEU A 238 11.83 -5.97 -8.54
CA LEU A 238 12.87 -5.58 -7.59
C LEU A 238 13.57 -4.31 -8.06
N LEU A 239 13.45 -3.24 -7.28
CA LEU A 239 13.95 -1.91 -7.61
C LEU A 239 14.99 -1.45 -6.60
N ASN A 240 16.16 -1.05 -7.06
CA ASN A 240 17.18 -0.46 -6.19
C ASN A 240 17.53 0.95 -6.67
N ASP A 241 17.66 1.88 -5.73
CA ASP A 241 18.02 3.29 -5.98
C ASP A 241 17.19 3.93 -7.10
N TRP A 242 15.91 3.58 -7.22
CA TRP A 242 15.04 3.96 -8.33
C TRP A 242 13.93 4.92 -7.88
N ILE A 243 13.52 5.81 -8.80
CA ILE A 243 12.39 6.71 -8.58
C ILE A 243 11.36 6.51 -9.69
N GLY A 244 10.11 6.31 -9.32
CA GLY A 244 9.05 6.26 -10.30
C GLY A 244 7.76 5.60 -9.81
N THR A 245 6.92 5.25 -10.77
CA THR A 245 5.59 4.67 -10.52
C THR A 245 5.48 3.30 -11.16
N ILE A 246 4.98 2.32 -10.38
CA ILE A 246 4.52 1.02 -10.88
C ILE A 246 3.00 1.07 -10.97
N GLY A 247 2.48 0.87 -12.18
CA GLY A 247 1.08 1.06 -12.51
C GLY A 247 0.81 2.39 -13.21
N THR A 248 -0.42 2.62 -13.60
CA THR A 248 -0.84 3.80 -14.36
C THR A 248 -1.98 4.51 -13.67
N TYR A 249 -2.24 5.75 -14.09
CA TYR A 249 -3.40 6.54 -13.67
C TYR A 249 -4.69 6.19 -14.43
N GLN A 250 -4.62 5.29 -15.42
CA GLN A 250 -5.75 4.95 -16.27
C GLN A 250 -6.59 3.81 -15.68
N ASP A 251 -7.76 3.60 -16.23
CA ASP A 251 -8.85 2.71 -15.84
C ASP A 251 -8.47 1.33 -15.26
N SER A 252 -9.47 0.67 -14.67
CA SER A 252 -9.41 -0.72 -14.17
C SER A 252 -8.88 -1.74 -15.17
N MET A 253 -9.00 -1.48 -16.47
CA MET A 253 -8.46 -2.32 -17.54
C MET A 253 -6.93 -2.38 -17.56
N TRP A 254 -6.23 -1.41 -16.96
CA TRP A 254 -4.76 -1.32 -16.91
C TRP A 254 -4.16 -1.92 -15.64
N LEU A 255 -4.88 -2.83 -14.99
CA LEU A 255 -4.50 -3.46 -13.73
C LEU A 255 -3.25 -4.33 -13.88
N ASN A 256 -2.21 -4.06 -13.10
CA ASN A 256 -1.10 -5.00 -12.95
C ASN A 256 -1.47 -6.11 -11.95
N LYS A 257 -1.06 -7.34 -12.24
CA LYS A 257 -1.31 -8.49 -11.38
C LYS A 257 -0.02 -9.16 -10.95
N PHE A 258 0.11 -9.43 -9.67
CA PHE A 258 1.22 -10.16 -9.07
C PHE A 258 0.65 -11.41 -8.39
N LEU A 259 0.93 -12.59 -8.96
CA LEU A 259 0.25 -13.82 -8.57
C LEU A 259 1.25 -14.94 -8.23
N ASN A 260 0.99 -15.68 -7.14
CA ASN A 260 1.72 -16.89 -6.78
C ASN A 260 3.21 -16.68 -6.51
N LEU A 261 3.61 -15.53 -5.99
CA LEU A 261 5.01 -15.12 -5.78
C LEU A 261 5.41 -15.23 -4.31
N ASN A 262 6.70 -15.19 -4.02
CA ASN A 262 7.19 -14.94 -2.67
C ASN A 262 7.03 -13.46 -2.30
N ASN A 263 7.44 -12.53 -3.19
CA ASN A 263 7.15 -11.11 -3.01
C ASN A 263 6.59 -10.51 -4.30
N GLY A 264 5.67 -9.55 -4.18
CA GLY A 264 5.13 -8.84 -5.34
C GLY A 264 6.12 -7.78 -5.85
N ILE A 265 6.25 -6.68 -5.12
CA ILE A 265 7.19 -5.58 -5.40
C ILE A 265 8.11 -5.40 -4.20
N VAL A 266 9.41 -5.35 -4.46
CA VAL A 266 10.43 -5.02 -3.44
C VAL A 266 11.21 -3.80 -3.90
N THR A 267 11.29 -2.79 -3.03
CA THR A 267 12.03 -1.56 -3.30
C THR A 267 13.14 -1.39 -2.26
N LYS A 268 14.34 -1.07 -2.72
CA LYS A 268 15.49 -0.82 -1.84
C LYS A 268 16.03 0.57 -2.09
N SER A 269 16.07 1.41 -1.06
CA SER A 269 16.55 2.80 -1.15
C SER A 269 15.92 3.59 -2.31
N SER A 270 14.64 3.31 -2.60
CA SER A 270 13.94 3.80 -3.77
C SER A 270 12.73 4.65 -3.37
N THR A 271 12.34 5.58 -4.23
CA THR A 271 11.09 6.33 -4.10
C THR A 271 10.09 5.80 -5.10
N VAL A 272 9.09 5.07 -4.62
CA VAL A 272 8.16 4.33 -5.46
C VAL A 272 6.71 4.65 -5.13
N THR A 273 5.94 4.94 -6.16
CA THR A 273 4.49 5.00 -6.08
C THR A 273 3.90 3.75 -6.73
N VAL A 274 3.04 3.04 -6.01
CA VAL A 274 2.32 1.86 -6.52
C VAL A 274 0.87 2.25 -6.75
N LYS A 275 0.39 1.99 -7.95
CA LYS A 275 -0.98 2.33 -8.39
C LYS A 275 -1.57 1.20 -9.21
N ASN A 276 -2.89 1.03 -9.14
CA ASN A 276 -3.63 0.11 -9.98
C ASN A 276 -3.00 -1.29 -10.05
N CYS A 277 -2.78 -1.91 -8.87
CA CYS A 277 -2.16 -3.22 -8.74
C CYS A 277 -3.05 -4.17 -7.93
N PHE A 278 -3.06 -5.42 -8.33
CA PHE A 278 -3.64 -6.54 -7.61
C PHE A 278 -2.54 -7.54 -7.21
N PHE A 279 -2.55 -7.96 -5.96
CA PHE A 279 -1.63 -8.95 -5.43
C PHE A 279 -2.43 -10.15 -4.93
N GLY A 280 -2.12 -11.35 -5.43
CA GLY A 280 -2.82 -12.58 -5.06
C GLY A 280 -1.88 -13.72 -4.74
N ASN A 281 -2.15 -14.44 -3.64
CA ASN A 281 -1.38 -15.61 -3.20
C ASN A 281 0.13 -15.34 -3.06
N ILE A 282 0.47 -14.26 -2.36
CA ILE A 282 1.86 -13.89 -2.05
C ILE A 282 2.27 -14.57 -0.74
N GLN A 283 3.10 -15.59 -0.80
CA GLN A 283 3.43 -16.44 0.34
C GLN A 283 4.92 -16.60 0.54
N ALA A 284 5.35 -16.55 1.80
CA ALA A 284 6.75 -16.65 2.16
C ALA A 284 7.39 -17.98 1.70
N ASP A 285 8.56 -17.86 1.08
CA ASP A 285 9.45 -18.98 0.78
C ASP A 285 10.69 -18.88 1.68
N ALA A 286 10.90 -19.89 2.50
CA ALA A 286 12.00 -19.94 3.48
C ALA A 286 13.40 -19.89 2.82
N PHE A 287 13.50 -20.31 1.56
CA PHE A 287 14.77 -20.30 0.82
C PHE A 287 15.45 -18.92 0.81
N TYR A 288 14.67 -17.86 0.65
CA TYR A 288 15.23 -16.51 0.51
C TYR A 288 15.64 -15.85 1.82
N GLY A 289 15.20 -16.35 2.99
CA GLY A 289 15.65 -15.92 4.32
C GLY A 289 15.51 -14.43 4.63
N LYS A 290 14.66 -13.66 3.92
CA LYS A 290 14.46 -12.22 4.13
C LYS A 290 13.34 -11.97 5.14
N GLN A 291 13.48 -10.91 5.93
CA GLN A 291 12.46 -10.53 6.92
C GLN A 291 11.11 -10.14 6.28
N TYR A 292 11.13 -9.71 5.03
CA TYR A 292 9.95 -9.31 4.26
C TYR A 292 9.43 -10.40 3.32
N ASN A 293 9.83 -11.66 3.50
CA ASN A 293 9.29 -12.77 2.69
C ASN A 293 7.78 -12.90 2.85
N GLY A 294 7.09 -13.13 1.74
CA GLY A 294 5.63 -13.23 1.70
C GLY A 294 4.92 -11.88 1.68
N THR A 295 5.59 -10.82 1.24
CA THR A 295 5.03 -9.46 1.23
C THR A 295 4.54 -9.05 -0.15
N ALA A 296 3.33 -8.49 -0.23
CA ALA A 296 2.83 -7.94 -1.48
C ALA A 296 3.68 -6.75 -1.94
N VAL A 297 3.96 -5.78 -1.05
CA VAL A 297 4.85 -4.65 -1.35
C VAL A 297 5.79 -4.38 -0.17
N ALA A 298 7.09 -4.50 -0.39
CA ALA A 298 8.13 -4.22 0.59
C ALA A 298 8.96 -2.99 0.21
N SER A 299 9.24 -2.12 1.18
CA SER A 299 10.15 -0.97 1.01
C SER A 299 11.22 -0.94 2.09
N VAL A 300 12.46 -1.01 1.67
CA VAL A 300 13.63 -1.15 2.55
C VAL A 300 14.62 -0.03 2.27
N GLY A 301 14.85 0.82 3.25
CA GLY A 301 16.01 1.74 3.22
C GLY A 301 17.27 1.06 3.76
N ASP A 302 18.41 1.65 3.51
CA ASP A 302 19.70 1.20 4.01
C ASP A 302 20.19 2.11 5.15
N ILE A 303 20.09 1.62 6.38
CA ILE A 303 20.51 2.36 7.57
C ILE A 303 22.03 2.59 7.58
N ALA A 304 22.81 1.65 7.04
CA ALA A 304 24.27 1.73 7.08
C ALA A 304 24.80 2.88 6.19
N THR A 305 24.18 3.09 5.04
CA THR A 305 24.52 4.18 4.11
C THR A 305 23.65 5.43 4.30
N GLY A 306 22.62 5.37 5.15
CA GLY A 306 21.65 6.46 5.35
C GLY A 306 20.66 6.64 4.19
N LYS A 307 20.69 5.78 3.18
CA LYS A 307 19.76 5.82 2.06
C LYS A 307 18.36 5.39 2.50
N ARG A 308 17.39 6.26 2.33
CA ARG A 308 16.00 6.06 2.78
C ARG A 308 15.15 5.46 1.66
N GLY A 309 14.15 4.65 2.04
CA GLY A 309 13.07 4.27 1.13
C GLY A 309 11.91 5.29 1.23
N ASN A 310 11.11 5.36 0.17
CA ASN A 310 9.84 6.08 0.17
C ASN A 310 8.82 5.27 -0.63
N LEU A 311 7.75 4.85 0.03
CA LEU A 311 6.68 4.07 -0.58
C LEU A 311 5.36 4.82 -0.45
N THR A 312 4.74 5.09 -1.58
CA THR A 312 3.38 5.58 -1.66
C THR A 312 2.50 4.54 -2.33
N MET A 313 1.41 4.15 -1.69
CA MET A 313 0.36 3.31 -2.25
C MET A 313 -0.96 4.05 -2.13
N GLN A 314 -1.52 4.40 -3.25
CA GLN A 314 -2.79 5.15 -3.30
C GLN A 314 -3.61 4.72 -4.51
N PRO A 315 -4.93 4.74 -4.40
CA PRO A 315 -5.81 4.37 -5.51
C PRO A 315 -5.70 5.36 -6.67
N VAL A 316 -6.17 4.92 -7.81
CA VAL A 316 -6.41 5.76 -8.97
C VAL A 316 -7.91 5.80 -9.19
N MET A 317 -8.52 6.98 -9.08
CA MET A 317 -9.97 7.12 -9.17
C MET A 317 -10.67 6.16 -8.18
N ASN A 318 -11.63 5.37 -8.63
CA ASN A 318 -12.37 4.40 -7.81
C ASN A 318 -11.70 3.01 -7.72
N ASN A 319 -10.48 2.84 -8.29
CA ASN A 319 -9.79 1.55 -8.33
C ASN A 319 -8.89 1.37 -7.12
N GLN A 320 -9.40 0.68 -6.12
CA GLN A 320 -8.67 0.34 -4.91
C GLN A 320 -7.55 -0.67 -5.22
N ILE A 321 -6.33 -0.43 -4.69
CA ILE A 321 -5.30 -1.46 -4.69
C ILE A 321 -5.79 -2.62 -3.82
N THR A 322 -5.78 -3.84 -4.36
CA THR A 322 -6.23 -5.02 -3.64
C THR A 322 -5.08 -5.98 -3.39
N ILE A 323 -4.92 -6.39 -2.14
CA ILE A 323 -3.98 -7.43 -1.71
C ILE A 323 -4.81 -8.58 -1.15
N ASN A 324 -4.70 -9.74 -1.79
CA ASN A 324 -5.46 -10.92 -1.40
C ASN A 324 -4.52 -12.09 -1.10
N SER A 325 -4.65 -12.66 0.11
CA SER A 325 -3.88 -13.83 0.54
C SER A 325 -2.36 -13.62 0.50
N SER A 326 -1.84 -12.84 1.46
CA SER A 326 -0.39 -12.72 1.65
C SER A 326 0.01 -12.85 3.12
N HIS A 327 1.31 -13.14 3.37
CA HIS A 327 1.81 -13.18 4.74
C HIS A 327 1.86 -11.76 5.32
N TYR A 328 2.44 -10.82 4.59
CA TYR A 328 2.35 -9.39 4.88
C TYR A 328 1.69 -8.66 3.70
N GLY A 329 0.77 -7.76 3.98
CA GLY A 329 0.24 -6.86 2.95
C GLY A 329 1.32 -5.86 2.53
N VAL A 330 1.74 -5.00 3.45
CA VAL A 330 2.82 -4.03 3.24
C VAL A 330 3.86 -4.16 4.35
N TRP A 331 5.14 -4.12 3.97
CA TRP A 331 6.24 -4.16 4.92
C TRP A 331 7.25 -3.06 4.62
N THR A 332 7.57 -2.23 5.62
CA THR A 332 8.56 -1.15 5.45
C THR A 332 9.62 -1.19 6.55
N SER A 333 10.84 -0.82 6.20
CA SER A 333 11.93 -0.63 7.14
C SER A 333 12.84 0.50 6.67
N TYR A 334 13.07 1.48 7.55
CA TYR A 334 13.84 2.69 7.27
C TYR A 334 13.35 3.40 5.99
N SER A 335 12.03 3.53 5.92
CA SER A 335 11.31 4.09 4.76
C SER A 335 10.16 4.98 5.22
N THR A 336 9.89 6.04 4.48
CA THR A 336 8.62 6.74 4.57
C THR A 336 7.53 5.87 3.96
N LEU A 337 6.35 5.85 4.57
CA LEU A 337 5.18 5.15 4.07
C LEU A 337 3.98 6.10 3.96
N ASN A 338 3.36 6.11 2.80
CA ASN A 338 2.02 6.67 2.61
C ASN A 338 1.12 5.57 2.02
N LEU A 339 0.28 5.01 2.87
CA LEU A 339 -0.64 3.91 2.55
C LEU A 339 -2.07 4.39 2.69
N ASN A 340 -2.75 4.57 1.59
CA ASN A 340 -4.08 5.16 1.58
C ASN A 340 -5.05 4.36 0.70
N ASN A 341 -6.23 4.07 1.23
CA ASN A 341 -7.35 3.41 0.56
C ASN A 341 -6.93 2.10 -0.14
N VAL A 342 -6.23 1.23 0.59
CA VAL A 342 -5.81 -0.11 0.14
C VAL A 342 -6.68 -1.15 0.83
N ARG A 343 -7.18 -2.11 0.05
CA ARG A 343 -7.91 -3.26 0.56
C ARG A 343 -6.99 -4.47 0.71
N MET A 344 -6.94 -5.02 1.92
CA MET A 344 -6.14 -6.19 2.27
C MET A 344 -7.06 -7.28 2.81
N ASP A 345 -7.17 -8.40 2.11
CA ASP A 345 -8.00 -9.52 2.50
C ASP A 345 -7.17 -10.78 2.74
N SER A 346 -7.46 -11.50 3.83
CA SER A 346 -6.80 -12.76 4.16
C SER A 346 -5.28 -12.65 4.43
N MET A 347 -4.84 -11.58 5.10
CA MET A 347 -3.46 -11.38 5.53
C MET A 347 -3.12 -12.19 6.79
N TYR A 348 -1.84 -12.57 6.98
CA TYR A 348 -1.36 -12.93 8.30
C TYR A 348 -1.12 -11.67 9.15
N ILE A 349 -0.43 -10.67 8.57
CA ILE A 349 -0.31 -9.30 9.10
C ILE A 349 -0.62 -8.32 7.96
N GLY A 350 -1.48 -7.33 8.23
CA GLY A 350 -1.83 -6.33 7.22
C GLY A 350 -0.64 -5.45 6.85
N THR A 351 -0.22 -4.57 7.74
CA THR A 351 0.89 -3.64 7.50
C THR A 351 1.92 -3.71 8.63
N THR A 352 3.20 -3.68 8.27
CA THR A 352 4.31 -3.63 9.21
C THR A 352 5.20 -2.44 8.90
N VAL A 353 5.43 -1.58 9.90
CA VAL A 353 6.34 -0.42 9.83
C VAL A 353 7.46 -0.61 10.85
N ASN A 354 8.67 -0.81 10.36
CA ASN A 354 9.85 -1.00 11.20
C ASN A 354 10.85 0.14 10.99
N ARG A 355 11.46 0.60 12.09
CA ARG A 355 12.58 1.55 12.04
C ARG A 355 12.29 2.81 11.21
N CYS A 356 11.04 3.27 11.21
CA CYS A 356 10.67 4.58 10.67
C CYS A 356 11.15 5.66 11.64
N LYS A 357 12.41 6.06 11.53
CA LYS A 357 13.12 7.00 12.43
C LYS A 357 13.88 8.04 11.61
N ASP A 358 14.68 8.88 12.26
CA ASP A 358 15.45 9.94 11.60
C ASP A 358 14.59 10.88 10.76
N TYR A 359 13.45 11.34 11.35
CA TYR A 359 12.45 12.21 10.71
C TYR A 359 11.65 11.60 9.55
N LEU A 360 11.70 10.28 9.36
CA LEU A 360 10.78 9.59 8.47
C LEU A 360 9.36 9.61 9.04
N SER A 361 8.36 9.42 8.19
CA SER A 361 6.96 9.38 8.59
C SER A 361 6.24 8.18 8.00
N ALA A 362 5.17 7.74 8.67
CA ALA A 362 4.26 6.76 8.12
C ALA A 362 2.83 7.26 8.30
N THR A 363 2.09 7.30 7.21
CA THR A 363 0.64 7.54 7.17
C THR A 363 -0.03 6.28 6.66
N ILE A 364 -0.95 5.73 7.46
CA ILE A 364 -1.76 4.55 7.12
C ILE A 364 -3.21 4.96 7.33
N ALA A 365 -3.92 5.26 6.25
CA ALA A 365 -5.23 5.88 6.33
C ALA A 365 -6.24 5.27 5.35
N TRP A 366 -7.51 5.19 5.78
CA TRP A 366 -8.64 4.76 4.95
C TRP A 366 -8.51 3.35 4.38
N ASN A 367 -7.76 2.45 5.03
CA ASN A 367 -7.54 1.10 4.56
C ASN A 367 -8.57 0.13 5.16
N GLU A 368 -8.99 -0.86 4.36
CA GLU A 368 -9.73 -2.03 4.83
C GLU A 368 -8.74 -3.19 4.99
N ILE A 369 -8.53 -3.67 6.22
CA ILE A 369 -7.54 -4.70 6.53
C ILE A 369 -8.21 -5.89 7.20
N LYS A 370 -8.15 -7.07 6.57
CA LYS A 370 -8.58 -8.35 7.16
C LYS A 370 -7.38 -9.23 7.41
N ALA A 371 -7.07 -9.49 8.68
CA ALA A 371 -5.86 -10.20 9.09
C ALA A 371 -6.14 -11.32 10.10
N LYS A 372 -5.18 -12.22 10.27
CA LYS A 372 -5.22 -13.28 11.29
C LYS A 372 -4.50 -12.88 12.57
N ARG A 373 -3.31 -12.33 12.46
CA ARG A 373 -2.46 -12.02 13.62
C ARG A 373 -2.50 -10.56 14.02
N ALA A 374 -2.35 -9.65 13.07
CA ALA A 374 -2.39 -8.22 13.36
C ALA A 374 -2.83 -7.41 12.14
N GLY A 375 -3.60 -6.35 12.39
CA GLY A 375 -3.93 -5.37 11.34
C GLY A 375 -2.73 -4.51 11.00
N ILE A 376 -2.21 -3.77 11.98
CA ILE A 376 -1.06 -2.86 11.83
C ILE A 376 -0.04 -3.15 12.93
N VAL A 377 1.24 -3.21 12.56
CA VAL A 377 2.37 -3.41 13.47
C VAL A 377 3.41 -2.32 13.24
N CYS A 378 3.70 -1.54 14.27
CA CYS A 378 4.73 -0.49 14.27
C CYS A 378 5.79 -0.83 15.31
N ASN A 379 7.03 -1.10 14.86
CA ASN A 379 8.10 -1.50 15.75
C ASN A 379 9.34 -0.62 15.60
N ASN A 380 9.90 -0.19 16.72
CA ASN A 380 11.20 0.50 16.76
C ASN A 380 11.24 1.75 15.87
N ASN A 381 10.20 2.59 15.96
CA ASN A 381 10.06 3.81 15.18
C ASN A 381 10.36 5.10 15.99
N ALA A 382 11.03 4.95 17.14
CA ALA A 382 11.43 6.07 17.95
C ALA A 382 12.28 7.06 17.14
N GLY A 383 11.89 8.34 17.13
CA GLY A 383 12.50 9.39 16.30
C GLY A 383 11.80 9.61 14.95
N ALA A 384 10.70 8.93 14.68
CA ALA A 384 9.84 9.25 13.54
C ALA A 384 9.28 10.68 13.65
N ALA A 385 9.17 11.38 12.52
CA ALA A 385 8.54 12.70 12.47
C ALA A 385 7.04 12.61 12.79
N LYS A 386 6.35 11.62 12.20
CA LYS A 386 4.93 11.36 12.41
C LYS A 386 4.60 9.90 12.10
N MET A 387 3.81 9.29 12.97
CA MET A 387 3.20 7.98 12.79
C MET A 387 1.68 8.17 12.85
N ASP A 388 1.02 8.26 11.72
CA ASP A 388 -0.39 8.59 11.58
C ASP A 388 -1.19 7.35 11.13
N LEU A 389 -1.98 6.80 12.05
CA LEU A 389 -2.80 5.62 11.83
C LEU A 389 -4.26 6.03 11.99
N ASN A 390 -4.92 6.38 10.89
CA ASN A 390 -6.25 6.96 10.98
C ASN A 390 -7.27 6.39 9.99
N ASN A 391 -8.54 6.44 10.34
CA ASN A 391 -9.66 6.08 9.47
C ASN A 391 -9.54 4.67 8.84
N ASN A 392 -8.89 3.71 9.52
CA ASN A 392 -8.78 2.35 9.00
C ASN A 392 -9.89 1.47 9.56
N THR A 393 -10.41 0.58 8.72
CA THR A 393 -11.31 -0.51 9.13
C THR A 393 -10.50 -1.80 9.21
N ILE A 394 -10.37 -2.33 10.42
CA ILE A 394 -9.47 -3.46 10.70
C ILE A 394 -10.28 -4.64 11.26
N HIS A 395 -10.30 -5.74 10.54
CA HIS A 395 -10.88 -7.00 10.98
C HIS A 395 -9.76 -8.00 11.30
N VAL A 396 -9.69 -8.46 12.55
CA VAL A 396 -8.72 -9.49 12.93
C VAL A 396 -9.45 -10.72 13.46
N ASN A 397 -9.15 -11.86 12.86
CA ASN A 397 -9.60 -13.16 13.34
C ASN A 397 -8.42 -13.94 13.95
N GLY A 398 -8.27 -13.82 15.26
CA GLY A 398 -7.19 -14.44 16.02
C GLY A 398 -7.41 -15.92 16.41
N ALA A 399 -8.40 -16.60 15.84
CA ALA A 399 -8.70 -17.99 16.16
C ALA A 399 -7.45 -18.88 16.02
N GLY A 400 -7.09 -19.57 17.10
CA GLY A 400 -5.90 -20.41 17.18
C GLY A 400 -4.58 -19.70 17.45
N LEU A 401 -4.60 -18.36 17.68
CA LEU A 401 -3.41 -17.56 17.98
C LEU A 401 -3.49 -16.96 19.39
N ASN A 402 -2.46 -17.14 20.18
CA ASN A 402 -2.43 -16.63 21.58
C ASN A 402 -2.13 -15.12 21.68
N VAL A 403 -1.73 -14.46 20.58
CA VAL A 403 -1.22 -13.07 20.60
C VAL A 403 -1.70 -12.24 19.42
N ALA A 404 -2.93 -12.45 18.97
CA ALA A 404 -3.52 -11.62 17.91
C ALA A 404 -3.83 -10.21 18.44
N SER A 405 -3.73 -9.19 17.57
CA SER A 405 -3.94 -7.77 17.91
C SER A 405 -4.51 -6.98 16.73
N GLY A 406 -5.31 -5.97 17.02
CA GLY A 406 -5.73 -5.01 15.99
C GLY A 406 -4.56 -4.13 15.52
N ILE A 407 -4.04 -3.31 16.45
CA ILE A 407 -2.87 -2.45 16.22
C ILE A 407 -1.83 -2.72 17.30
N ILE A 408 -0.56 -2.88 16.92
CA ILE A 408 0.58 -3.04 17.82
C ILE A 408 1.55 -1.89 17.58
N ILE A 409 1.95 -1.23 18.67
CA ILE A 409 3.05 -0.27 18.67
C ILE A 409 4.04 -0.68 19.75
N SER A 410 5.27 -0.96 19.38
CA SER A 410 6.30 -1.39 20.29
C SER A 410 7.62 -0.69 20.01
N GLU A 411 8.13 0.02 21.03
CA GLU A 411 9.44 0.65 20.99
C GLU A 411 10.44 -0.12 21.85
N ILE A 412 11.72 -0.03 21.50
CA ILE A 412 12.77 -0.68 22.28
C ILE A 412 12.97 0.08 23.59
N ASN A 413 12.98 1.42 23.53
CA ASN A 413 13.24 2.28 24.68
C ASN A 413 12.16 3.35 24.81
N LYS A 414 11.78 3.63 26.04
CA LYS A 414 10.79 4.63 26.45
C LYS A 414 11.17 6.09 26.09
N ASN A 415 12.42 6.36 25.79
CA ASN A 415 12.96 7.72 25.58
C ASN A 415 12.86 8.22 24.13
N GLY A 416 12.35 7.39 23.20
CA GLY A 416 12.17 7.80 21.82
C GLY A 416 10.94 8.68 21.67
N GLN A 417 11.09 9.92 21.23
CA GLN A 417 9.96 10.74 20.81
C GLN A 417 9.38 10.15 19.52
N GLY A 418 8.33 9.36 19.64
CA GLY A 418 7.52 8.93 18.52
C GLY A 418 6.19 9.68 18.54
N ASN A 419 5.93 10.49 17.52
CA ASN A 419 4.64 11.19 17.39
C ASN A 419 3.59 10.20 16.83
N TYR A 420 3.01 9.38 17.70
CA TYR A 420 1.98 8.40 17.33
C TYR A 420 0.59 9.02 17.46
N TYR A 421 -0.12 9.03 16.35
CA TYR A 421 -1.52 9.43 16.25
C TYR A 421 -2.34 8.22 15.76
N ILE A 422 -3.18 7.67 16.64
CA ILE A 422 -4.06 6.53 16.36
C ILE A 422 -5.48 7.06 16.48
N ASP A 423 -6.05 7.45 15.37
CA ASP A 423 -7.29 8.23 15.37
C ASP A 423 -8.34 7.64 14.45
N ASN A 424 -9.59 7.64 14.87
CA ASN A 424 -10.75 7.28 14.06
C ASN A 424 -10.63 5.91 13.34
N ASN A 425 -10.10 4.88 14.02
CA ASN A 425 -10.05 3.53 13.47
C ASN A 425 -11.20 2.68 13.98
N TYR A 426 -11.73 1.80 13.12
CA TYR A 426 -12.76 0.82 13.45
C TYR A 426 -12.14 -0.58 13.48
N LEU A 427 -12.10 -1.21 14.67
CA LEU A 427 -11.49 -2.50 14.91
C LEU A 427 -12.56 -3.54 15.26
N TYR A 428 -12.76 -4.52 14.39
CA TYR A 428 -13.65 -5.67 14.59
C TYR A 428 -12.81 -6.91 14.88
N LEU A 429 -12.87 -7.40 16.11
CA LEU A 429 -11.90 -8.35 16.66
C LEU A 429 -12.59 -9.63 17.08
N TYR A 430 -12.24 -10.75 16.47
CA TYR A 430 -12.72 -12.07 16.84
C TYR A 430 -11.60 -12.92 17.46
N ASN A 431 -11.74 -13.33 18.73
CA ASN A 431 -10.72 -14.05 19.52
C ASN A 431 -9.34 -13.34 19.47
N VAL A 432 -9.32 -12.05 19.68
CA VAL A 432 -8.13 -11.21 19.64
C VAL A 432 -7.78 -10.75 21.06
N ARG A 433 -6.49 -10.86 21.40
CA ARG A 433 -6.03 -10.50 22.74
C ARG A 433 -5.97 -9.00 22.97
N TYR A 434 -5.54 -8.23 21.98
CA TYR A 434 -5.37 -6.78 22.11
C TYR A 434 -6.06 -6.04 20.94
N GLY A 435 -6.85 -5.03 21.29
CA GLY A 435 -7.37 -4.11 20.30
C GLY A 435 -6.27 -3.18 19.79
N ILE A 436 -5.86 -2.23 20.62
CA ILE A 436 -4.69 -1.37 20.40
C ILE A 436 -3.71 -1.63 21.54
N ARG A 437 -2.49 -2.08 21.22
CA ARG A 437 -1.43 -2.33 22.18
C ARG A 437 -0.26 -1.40 21.96
N MET A 438 0.10 -0.66 23.00
CA MET A 438 1.27 0.22 23.02
C MET A 438 2.25 -0.25 24.10
N GLN A 439 3.53 -0.30 23.77
CA GLN A 439 4.58 -0.67 24.69
C GLN A 439 5.81 0.21 24.51
N ASN A 440 6.30 0.78 25.62
CA ASN A 440 7.46 1.67 25.67
C ASN A 440 7.32 2.94 24.81
N VAL A 441 6.10 3.47 24.64
CA VAL A 441 5.82 4.64 23.80
C VAL A 441 5.69 5.89 24.65
N TYR A 442 6.24 7.01 24.19
CA TYR A 442 6.14 8.31 24.86
C TYR A 442 5.13 9.21 24.16
N LYS A 443 4.19 9.76 24.91
CA LYS A 443 3.13 10.70 24.47
C LYS A 443 2.29 10.24 23.26
N PRO A 444 1.88 8.98 23.13
CA PRO A 444 0.98 8.61 22.05
C PRO A 444 -0.40 9.23 22.26
N LEU A 445 -1.06 9.59 21.14
CA LEU A 445 -2.45 9.99 21.13
C LEU A 445 -3.29 8.86 20.54
N VAL A 446 -4.27 8.37 21.30
CA VAL A 446 -5.25 7.37 20.88
C VAL A 446 -6.63 8.01 21.03
N ALA A 447 -7.25 8.37 19.91
CA ALA A 447 -8.50 9.12 19.96
C ALA A 447 -9.52 8.57 18.95
N HIS A 448 -10.81 8.71 19.26
CA HIS A 448 -11.93 8.40 18.37
C HIS A 448 -11.91 6.99 17.75
N ASN A 449 -11.23 6.00 18.36
CA ASN A 449 -11.25 4.65 17.86
C ASN A 449 -12.45 3.87 18.40
N TYR A 450 -13.06 3.06 17.57
CA TYR A 450 -14.09 2.11 17.95
C TYR A 450 -13.53 0.69 17.91
N ILE A 451 -13.60 -0.01 19.04
CA ILE A 451 -13.06 -1.36 19.22
C ILE A 451 -14.18 -2.29 19.65
N GLU A 452 -14.56 -3.19 18.78
CA GLU A 452 -15.52 -4.23 19.06
C GLU A 452 -14.82 -5.59 19.21
N GLN A 453 -15.00 -6.21 20.37
CA GLN A 453 -14.43 -7.52 20.69
C GLN A 453 -15.52 -8.58 20.73
N ASN A 454 -15.35 -9.65 19.97
CA ASN A 454 -16.21 -10.81 19.96
C ASN A 454 -15.36 -12.06 20.29
N ASN A 455 -15.47 -12.57 21.52
CA ASN A 455 -14.68 -13.68 22.00
C ASN A 455 -15.54 -14.92 22.12
N SER A 456 -15.12 -16.04 21.55
CA SER A 456 -15.87 -17.29 21.54
C SER A 456 -15.98 -17.97 22.91
N SER A 457 -15.05 -17.68 23.83
CA SER A 457 -15.01 -18.29 25.18
C SER A 457 -15.28 -17.25 26.26
N SER A 458 -16.00 -17.64 27.31
CA SER A 458 -16.23 -16.81 28.49
C SER A 458 -14.98 -16.53 29.35
N SER A 459 -13.89 -17.23 29.09
CA SER A 459 -12.60 -17.07 29.77
C SER A 459 -11.48 -16.54 28.88
N PHE A 460 -11.79 -16.15 27.61
CA PHE A 460 -10.77 -15.62 26.70
C PHE A 460 -10.30 -14.25 27.16
N TYR A 461 -9.00 -14.15 27.47
CA TYR A 461 -8.40 -12.91 27.93
C TYR A 461 -8.23 -11.91 26.77
N SER A 462 -8.84 -10.74 26.90
CA SER A 462 -8.70 -9.68 25.92
C SER A 462 -8.70 -8.29 26.55
N GLU A 463 -8.00 -7.37 25.89
CA GLU A 463 -7.87 -5.96 26.29
C GLU A 463 -8.20 -5.06 25.08
N GLY A 464 -9.03 -4.05 25.29
CA GLY A 464 -9.39 -3.12 24.24
C GLY A 464 -8.22 -2.20 23.87
N ILE A 465 -7.84 -1.30 24.78
CA ILE A 465 -6.67 -0.43 24.63
C ILE A 465 -5.68 -0.71 25.75
N THR A 466 -4.45 -1.04 25.41
CA THR A 466 -3.40 -1.36 26.39
C THR A 466 -2.22 -0.41 26.26
N SER A 467 -1.88 0.23 27.37
CA SER A 467 -0.71 1.11 27.52
C SER A 467 0.23 0.49 28.56
N ASN A 468 1.36 -0.04 28.13
CA ASN A 468 2.34 -0.69 28.99
C ASN A 468 3.68 0.02 28.93
N ASN A 469 4.16 0.52 30.06
CA ASN A 469 5.39 1.29 30.15
C ASN A 469 5.42 2.51 29.19
N CYS A 470 4.27 3.20 29.08
CA CYS A 470 4.09 4.38 28.23
C CYS A 470 3.82 5.61 29.11
N ASP A 471 4.56 6.70 28.89
CA ASP A 471 4.35 7.91 29.67
C ASP A 471 3.57 8.96 28.90
N SER A 472 2.80 9.77 29.62
CA SER A 472 2.02 10.89 29.08
C SER A 472 1.08 10.50 27.92
N THR A 473 0.60 9.25 27.92
CA THR A 473 -0.36 8.74 26.94
C THR A 473 -1.67 9.52 27.02
N GLN A 474 -2.22 9.88 25.87
CA GLN A 474 -3.55 10.47 25.77
C GLN A 474 -4.51 9.46 25.13
N VAL A 475 -5.52 9.00 25.88
CA VAL A 475 -6.58 8.11 25.40
C VAL A 475 -7.90 8.82 25.58
N ARG A 476 -8.50 9.29 24.50
CA ARG A 476 -9.71 10.12 24.57
C ARG A 476 -10.75 9.75 23.52
N CYS A 477 -12.01 9.89 23.87
CA CYS A 477 -13.12 9.70 22.94
C CYS A 477 -13.14 8.34 22.23
N ASN A 478 -12.63 7.27 22.85
CA ASN A 478 -12.66 5.94 22.25
C ASN A 478 -13.87 5.16 22.75
N GLY A 479 -14.43 4.34 21.87
CA GLY A 479 -15.42 3.32 22.21
C GLY A 479 -14.78 1.93 22.30
N VAL A 480 -15.00 1.23 23.41
CA VAL A 480 -14.59 -0.17 23.57
C VAL A 480 -15.80 -0.99 23.99
N ARG A 481 -16.17 -1.97 23.20
CA ARG A 481 -17.30 -2.84 23.44
C ARG A 481 -16.93 -4.30 23.36
N ASN A 482 -17.43 -5.11 24.28
CA ASN A 482 -17.34 -6.55 24.20
C ASN A 482 -18.73 -7.15 23.93
N LEU A 483 -18.86 -7.94 22.87
CA LEU A 483 -20.16 -8.54 22.50
C LEU A 483 -20.49 -9.77 23.35
N ASN A 484 -19.49 -10.50 23.84
CA ASN A 484 -19.72 -11.64 24.72
C ASN A 484 -19.72 -11.20 26.18
N ILE A 485 -20.86 -10.76 26.66
CA ILE A 485 -21.05 -10.30 28.05
C ILE A 485 -20.76 -11.38 29.10
N ALA A 486 -20.82 -12.66 28.77
CA ALA A 486 -20.46 -13.73 29.67
C ALA A 486 -18.95 -13.88 29.90
N ASN A 487 -18.13 -13.18 29.11
CA ASN A 487 -16.68 -13.24 29.26
C ASN A 487 -16.22 -12.41 30.46
N THR A 488 -15.65 -13.09 31.47
CA THR A 488 -15.16 -12.50 32.73
C THR A 488 -13.68 -12.11 32.70
N ALA A 489 -12.98 -12.28 31.56
CA ALA A 489 -11.56 -12.02 31.43
C ALA A 489 -11.23 -10.81 30.54
N THR A 490 -12.24 -10.03 30.13
CA THR A 490 -12.07 -8.88 29.25
C THR A 490 -11.79 -7.60 30.02
N LYS A 491 -10.94 -6.73 29.46
CA LYS A 491 -10.67 -5.39 29.97
C LYS A 491 -10.85 -4.36 28.88
N GLY A 492 -11.48 -3.24 29.22
CA GLY A 492 -11.67 -2.14 28.25
C GLY A 492 -10.37 -1.39 27.98
N ILE A 493 -9.92 -0.61 28.96
CA ILE A 493 -8.67 0.16 28.88
C ILE A 493 -7.74 -0.31 30.00
N VAL A 494 -6.48 -0.63 29.64
CA VAL A 494 -5.46 -1.14 30.54
C VAL A 494 -4.25 -0.23 30.58
N TYR A 495 -3.88 0.19 31.76
CA TYR A 495 -2.62 0.89 32.02
C TYR A 495 -1.73 0.07 32.94
N SER A 496 -0.47 -0.09 32.55
CA SER A 496 0.54 -0.74 33.37
C SER A 496 1.84 0.03 33.32
N ILE A 497 2.35 0.42 34.51
CA ILE A 497 3.63 1.13 34.65
C ILE A 497 3.72 2.36 33.73
N SER A 498 2.62 3.12 33.62
CA SER A 498 2.47 4.22 32.67
C SER A 498 2.05 5.50 33.40
N SER A 499 2.96 6.43 33.58
CA SER A 499 2.74 7.66 34.35
C SER A 499 2.18 8.81 33.50
N ASN A 500 1.56 9.78 34.17
CA ASN A 500 1.03 11.02 33.57
C ASN A 500 0.05 10.82 32.41
N ALA A 501 -0.71 9.73 32.41
CA ALA A 501 -1.69 9.44 31.39
C ALA A 501 -2.92 10.36 31.50
N SER A 502 -3.49 10.75 30.36
CA SER A 502 -4.80 11.44 30.27
C SER A 502 -5.80 10.50 29.63
N ILE A 503 -6.80 10.05 30.41
CA ILE A 503 -7.83 9.10 29.99
C ILE A 503 -9.17 9.82 30.08
N SER A 504 -9.69 10.29 28.93
CA SER A 504 -10.83 11.19 28.95
C SER A 504 -11.91 10.82 27.95
N CYS A 505 -13.15 10.92 28.38
CA CYS A 505 -14.33 10.80 27.52
C CYS A 505 -14.44 9.48 26.75
N ASN A 506 -13.84 8.41 27.25
CA ASN A 506 -13.97 7.09 26.65
C ASN A 506 -15.26 6.41 27.09
N SER A 507 -15.86 5.62 26.23
CA SER A 507 -16.99 4.75 26.55
C SER A 507 -16.55 3.31 26.53
N ILE A 508 -16.72 2.62 27.66
CA ILE A 508 -16.36 1.22 27.80
C ILE A 508 -17.62 0.45 28.16
N ASP A 509 -18.02 -0.45 27.30
CA ASP A 509 -19.28 -1.19 27.44
C ASP A 509 -19.03 -2.70 27.50
N SER A 510 -19.76 -3.36 28.41
CA SER A 510 -19.91 -4.81 28.46
C SER A 510 -18.61 -5.62 28.66
N THR A 511 -17.53 -4.99 29.12
CA THR A 511 -16.30 -5.70 29.50
C THR A 511 -16.36 -6.23 30.95
N ALA A 512 -15.48 -7.16 31.33
CA ALA A 512 -15.39 -7.57 32.72
C ALA A 512 -14.82 -6.43 33.58
N THR A 513 -13.75 -5.79 33.15
CA THR A 513 -13.21 -4.58 33.78
C THR A 513 -13.24 -3.42 32.80
N GLY A 514 -13.85 -2.31 33.20
CA GLY A 514 -13.89 -1.10 32.38
C GLY A 514 -12.49 -0.52 32.19
N ILE A 515 -11.92 0.05 33.25
CA ILE A 515 -10.55 0.59 33.28
C ILE A 515 -9.73 -0.17 34.33
N PHE A 516 -8.55 -0.62 33.92
CA PHE A 516 -7.63 -1.39 34.78
C PHE A 516 -6.28 -0.67 34.92
N PHE A 517 -5.79 -0.56 36.18
CA PHE A 517 -4.45 -0.06 36.48
C PHE A 517 -3.58 -1.12 37.12
N GLY A 518 -2.39 -1.35 36.52
CA GLY A 518 -1.37 -2.27 37.00
C GLY A 518 -0.02 -1.59 37.25
N GLY A 519 0.50 -1.61 38.49
CA GLY A 519 1.75 -0.98 38.84
C GLY A 519 1.65 0.55 38.99
N ASN A 520 2.78 1.22 39.01
CA ASN A 520 2.83 2.67 39.21
C ASN A 520 2.39 3.44 37.96
N CYS A 521 1.20 4.06 38.05
CA CYS A 521 0.61 4.93 37.02
C CYS A 521 0.35 6.33 37.57
N MET A 522 1.21 6.83 38.48
CA MET A 522 1.08 8.14 39.11
C MET A 522 0.93 9.28 38.11
N GLY A 523 0.07 10.23 38.43
CA GLY A 523 -0.26 11.38 37.58
C GLY A 523 -1.29 11.06 36.50
N ALA A 524 -1.83 9.82 36.47
CA ALA A 524 -2.94 9.50 35.58
C ALA A 524 -4.18 10.33 35.93
N GLN A 525 -4.85 10.87 34.92
CA GLN A 525 -6.08 11.65 35.07
C GLN A 525 -7.23 10.99 34.31
N LEU A 526 -8.28 10.62 35.05
CA LEU A 526 -9.50 10.06 34.49
C LEU A 526 -10.59 11.13 34.44
N LYS A 527 -11.06 11.49 33.23
CA LYS A 527 -12.04 12.59 33.06
C LYS A 527 -13.19 12.18 32.16
N GLY A 528 -14.43 12.21 32.67
CA GLY A 528 -15.63 12.03 31.85
C GLY A 528 -15.80 10.64 31.20
N ASN A 529 -15.05 9.63 31.62
CA ASN A 529 -15.20 8.28 31.06
C ASN A 529 -16.51 7.65 31.51
N THR A 530 -17.12 6.88 30.64
CA THR A 530 -18.34 6.11 30.92
C THR A 530 -18.03 4.62 30.90
N MET A 531 -18.14 3.97 32.04
CA MET A 531 -18.06 2.52 32.21
C MET A 531 -19.47 1.98 32.36
N ARG A 532 -19.96 1.28 31.33
CA ARG A 532 -21.32 0.76 31.29
C ARG A 532 -21.31 -0.76 31.24
N ASN A 533 -22.25 -1.37 31.95
CA ASN A 533 -22.50 -2.81 31.86
C ASN A 533 -21.24 -3.68 32.10
N ASN A 534 -20.25 -3.20 32.84
CA ASN A 534 -19.05 -3.92 33.22
C ASN A 534 -19.31 -4.79 34.47
N LEU A 535 -18.50 -5.82 34.75
CA LEU A 535 -18.50 -6.44 36.08
C LEU A 535 -17.94 -5.46 37.11
N LEU A 536 -16.75 -4.89 36.80
CA LEU A 536 -16.15 -3.78 37.55
C LEU A 536 -15.91 -2.61 36.59
N GLY A 537 -16.41 -1.43 36.89
CA GLY A 537 -16.12 -0.24 36.09
C GLY A 537 -14.64 0.17 36.18
N LEU A 538 -14.08 0.13 37.42
CA LEU A 538 -12.68 0.47 37.67
C LEU A 538 -12.00 -0.55 38.59
N TYR A 539 -10.82 -1.00 38.18
CA TYR A 539 -9.99 -1.87 39.02
C TYR A 539 -8.54 -1.40 39.09
N ILE A 540 -8.05 -1.17 40.29
CA ILE A 540 -6.64 -0.88 40.59
C ILE A 540 -6.07 -2.13 41.27
N ASN A 541 -4.99 -2.72 40.74
CA ASN A 541 -4.39 -3.92 41.31
C ASN A 541 -3.59 -3.60 42.60
N ASN A 542 -3.12 -4.63 43.26
CA ASN A 542 -2.44 -4.56 44.58
C ASN A 542 -1.15 -3.72 44.61
N VAL A 543 -0.57 -3.40 43.46
CA VAL A 543 0.61 -2.53 43.30
C VAL A 543 0.29 -1.27 42.49
N GLY A 544 -0.97 -1.07 42.12
CA GLY A 544 -1.44 0.05 41.29
C GLY A 544 -1.51 1.36 42.08
N LEU A 545 -1.04 2.43 41.50
CA LEU A 545 -1.13 3.79 42.02
C LEU A 545 -1.43 4.76 40.88
N ILE A 546 -2.41 5.66 41.02
CA ILE A 546 -2.81 6.57 39.95
C ILE A 546 -2.72 8.05 40.30
N GLY A 547 -2.60 8.38 41.57
CA GLY A 547 -2.66 9.74 42.06
C GLY A 547 -4.09 10.18 42.39
N VAL A 548 -4.23 11.33 43.04
CA VAL A 548 -5.52 11.91 43.45
C VAL A 548 -6.32 12.34 42.19
N GLN A 549 -7.57 11.91 42.14
CA GLN A 549 -8.50 12.23 41.08
C GLN A 549 -9.47 13.32 41.58
N PRO A 550 -9.38 14.56 41.08
CA PRO A 550 -10.40 15.57 41.39
C PRO A 550 -11.75 15.15 40.78
N ASN A 551 -12.80 15.95 41.01
CA ASN A 551 -14.16 15.64 40.48
C ASN A 551 -14.20 15.63 38.95
N ASN A 552 -13.81 14.53 38.37
CA ASN A 552 -13.57 14.36 36.94
C ASN A 552 -14.75 13.81 36.15
N GLY A 553 -15.93 13.63 36.76
CA GLY A 553 -17.15 13.25 36.05
C GLY A 553 -17.13 11.86 35.38
N ASN A 554 -16.32 10.91 35.88
CA ASN A 554 -16.39 9.53 35.43
C ASN A 554 -17.70 8.87 35.85
N LYS A 555 -18.33 8.10 34.94
CA LYS A 555 -19.65 7.50 35.16
C LYS A 555 -19.57 5.99 35.25
N PHE A 556 -20.24 5.43 36.24
CA PHE A 556 -20.37 3.99 36.48
C PHE A 556 -21.84 3.58 36.30
N ILE A 557 -22.20 3.00 35.18
CA ILE A 557 -23.60 2.79 34.77
C ILE A 557 -23.85 1.29 34.61
N ASP A 558 -24.92 0.80 35.24
CA ASP A 558 -25.43 -0.57 35.06
C ASP A 558 -24.34 -1.66 35.21
N TYR A 559 -23.41 -1.48 36.17
CA TYR A 559 -22.39 -2.48 36.40
C TYR A 559 -23.02 -3.81 36.92
N ARG A 560 -22.47 -4.94 36.42
CA ARG A 560 -23.09 -6.26 36.60
C ARG A 560 -22.74 -6.96 37.91
N ASP A 561 -21.76 -6.47 38.66
CA ASP A 561 -21.40 -6.97 40.00
C ASP A 561 -22.07 -6.11 41.08
N THR A 562 -22.00 -6.54 42.31
CA THR A 562 -22.43 -5.78 43.51
C THR A 562 -21.50 -4.58 43.78
N VAL A 563 -20.28 -4.57 43.20
CA VAL A 563 -19.25 -3.58 43.39
C VAL A 563 -18.92 -2.95 42.04
N GLY A 564 -19.00 -1.62 41.91
CA GLY A 564 -18.72 -0.89 40.67
C GLY A 564 -17.25 -0.48 40.51
N ALA A 565 -16.51 -0.35 41.62
CA ALA A 565 -15.08 0.00 41.62
C ALA A 565 -14.34 -0.71 42.77
N TYR A 566 -13.14 -1.19 42.50
CA TYR A 566 -12.30 -1.93 43.42
C TYR A 566 -10.83 -1.50 43.35
N ASN A 567 -10.24 -1.18 44.51
CA ASN A 567 -8.81 -0.90 44.65
C ASN A 567 -8.16 -1.98 45.54
N ALA A 568 -7.39 -2.87 44.96
CA ALA A 568 -6.68 -3.92 45.65
C ALA A 568 -5.42 -3.45 46.41
N ASN A 569 -4.94 -2.24 46.14
CA ASN A 569 -3.82 -1.63 46.86
C ASN A 569 -4.31 -0.91 48.12
N ILE A 570 -4.59 -1.68 49.16
CA ILE A 570 -5.12 -1.17 50.43
C ILE A 570 -4.18 -0.16 51.08
N SER A 571 -2.89 -0.37 51.03
CA SER A 571 -1.89 0.56 51.59
C SER A 571 -1.74 1.86 50.79
N GLY A 572 -2.13 1.90 49.56
CA GLY A 572 -2.05 3.05 48.64
C GLY A 572 -3.40 3.76 48.38
N LEU A 573 -4.46 3.45 49.12
CA LEU A 573 -5.81 4.02 48.90
C LEU A 573 -5.80 5.56 48.80
N GLN A 574 -5.09 6.24 49.73
CA GLN A 574 -5.00 7.71 49.74
C GLN A 574 -4.22 8.29 48.55
N LEU A 575 -3.30 7.51 47.97
CA LEU A 575 -2.56 7.89 46.75
C LEU A 575 -3.32 7.66 45.46
N SER A 576 -4.55 7.15 45.56
CA SER A 576 -5.46 6.90 44.44
C SER A 576 -6.87 7.42 44.78
N GLU A 577 -6.98 8.50 45.53
CA GLU A 577 -8.22 9.07 46.03
C GLU A 577 -9.05 9.68 44.89
N PHE A 578 -10.34 9.34 44.84
CA PHE A 578 -11.34 9.96 43.99
C PHE A 578 -12.14 10.98 44.77
N ARG A 579 -12.13 12.20 44.32
CA ARG A 579 -12.93 13.30 44.92
C ARG A 579 -14.24 13.46 44.15
N VAL A 580 -15.35 13.21 44.81
CA VAL A 580 -16.72 13.34 44.28
C VAL A 580 -17.45 14.48 44.99
N ARG A 581 -18.55 14.95 44.41
CA ARG A 581 -19.33 16.00 45.08
C ARG A 581 -19.94 15.45 46.39
N ILE A 582 -20.02 16.33 47.40
CA ILE A 582 -20.61 15.99 48.69
C ILE A 582 -22.08 15.54 48.60
N THR A 583 -22.77 15.93 47.53
CA THR A 583 -24.16 15.51 47.25
C THR A 583 -24.26 14.16 46.56
N ASP A 584 -23.13 13.62 46.07
CA ASP A 584 -23.09 12.31 45.42
C ASP A 584 -23.04 11.22 46.49
N VAL A 585 -24.05 10.38 46.51
CA VAL A 585 -24.13 9.25 47.43
C VAL A 585 -23.61 7.96 46.78
N MET A 586 -23.05 7.05 47.59
CA MET A 586 -22.62 5.76 47.11
C MET A 586 -23.78 5.01 46.40
N GLY A 587 -23.48 4.54 45.18
CA GLY A 587 -24.48 3.91 44.31
C GLY A 587 -25.04 4.81 43.25
N ASN A 588 -24.70 6.11 43.22
CA ASN A 588 -25.02 6.94 42.06
C ASN A 588 -23.99 6.78 40.92
N ILE A 589 -24.28 7.38 39.75
CA ILE A 589 -23.45 7.20 38.55
C ILE A 589 -22.03 7.74 38.71
N TYR A 590 -21.73 8.63 39.64
CA TYR A 590 -20.40 9.21 39.88
C TYR A 590 -19.71 8.61 41.10
N TYR A 591 -20.45 7.96 41.98
CA TYR A 591 -19.96 7.32 43.20
C TYR A 591 -20.41 5.85 43.25
N PRO A 592 -19.70 4.91 42.61
CA PRO A 592 -20.13 3.51 42.56
C PRO A 592 -20.17 2.85 43.95
N ILE A 593 -20.86 1.75 44.06
CA ILE A 593 -20.77 0.88 45.24
C ILE A 593 -19.34 0.34 45.34
N LEU A 594 -18.74 0.48 46.53
CA LEU A 594 -17.41 0.00 46.85
C LEU A 594 -17.48 -1.25 47.73
N ALA A 595 -16.48 -2.14 47.66
CA ALA A 595 -16.31 -3.22 48.61
C ALA A 595 -16.07 -2.64 50.02
N GLN A 596 -16.54 -3.31 51.06
CA GLN A 596 -16.43 -2.82 52.46
C GLN A 596 -14.97 -2.54 52.86
N GLN A 597 -14.04 -3.39 52.41
CA GLN A 597 -12.61 -3.24 52.69
C GLN A 597 -11.93 -2.07 51.90
N ASN A 598 -12.64 -1.47 50.99
CA ASN A 598 -12.14 -0.36 50.15
C ASN A 598 -12.84 0.97 50.43
N LEU A 599 -13.56 1.08 51.54
CA LEU A 599 -14.20 2.34 51.91
C LEU A 599 -13.12 3.42 52.17
N GLY A 600 -13.37 4.61 51.65
CA GLY A 600 -12.54 5.78 51.96
C GLY A 600 -11.61 6.26 50.85
N TRP A 601 -11.55 5.62 49.69
CA TRP A 601 -10.80 6.16 48.54
C TRP A 601 -11.66 6.99 47.58
N PHE A 602 -12.99 6.95 47.73
CA PHE A 602 -13.90 7.93 47.14
C PHE A 602 -14.33 8.89 48.27
N GLN A 603 -13.88 10.14 48.19
CA GLN A 603 -14.07 11.16 49.19
C GLN A 603 -15.05 12.22 48.73
N PRO A 604 -16.23 12.34 49.37
CA PRO A 604 -17.14 13.45 49.13
C PRO A 604 -16.56 14.77 49.62
N ILE A 605 -16.43 15.72 48.70
CA ILE A 605 -15.92 17.07 49.04
C ILE A 605 -16.77 18.16 48.38
N LEU A 606 -16.65 19.39 48.85
CA LEU A 606 -17.22 20.54 48.19
C LEU A 606 -16.45 20.79 46.91
N THR A 607 -16.98 20.35 45.77
CA THR A 607 -16.37 20.51 44.44
C THR A 607 -17.30 21.26 43.50
N SER A 608 -16.71 21.77 42.41
CA SER A 608 -17.45 22.28 41.25
C SER A 608 -18.22 21.16 40.53
N SER A 609 -18.97 21.50 39.51
CA SER A 609 -19.68 20.53 38.66
C SER A 609 -18.71 19.49 38.07
N PRO A 610 -19.12 18.23 37.90
CA PRO A 610 -18.29 17.22 37.32
C PRO A 610 -17.87 17.60 35.88
N TYR A 611 -16.70 17.16 35.46
CA TYR A 611 -16.19 17.36 34.12
C TYR A 611 -17.19 16.78 33.09
N GLN A 612 -17.47 17.57 32.06
CA GLN A 612 -18.32 17.18 30.96
C GLN A 612 -17.48 17.04 29.68
N CYS A 613 -17.70 15.98 28.95
CA CYS A 613 -17.09 15.80 27.62
C CYS A 613 -17.72 16.79 26.64
N GLY A 614 -16.90 17.42 25.81
CA GLY A 614 -17.41 18.27 24.74
C GLY A 614 -18.16 17.46 23.66
N THR A 615 -18.90 18.14 22.80
CA THR A 615 -19.70 17.50 21.73
C THR A 615 -18.87 16.64 20.77
N ALA A 616 -17.60 16.94 20.60
CA ALA A 616 -16.68 16.21 19.70
C ALA A 616 -16.48 14.72 20.03
N CYS A 617 -16.90 14.23 21.21
CA CYS A 617 -16.83 12.80 21.55
C CYS A 617 -18.20 12.09 21.43
N TYR A 618 -19.26 12.81 21.15
CA TYR A 618 -20.61 12.22 21.14
C TYR A 618 -20.94 11.49 19.84
N ASP A 619 -20.33 11.88 18.73
CA ASP A 619 -20.65 11.34 17.40
C ASP A 619 -20.22 9.87 17.18
N MET A 620 -19.39 9.32 18.06
CA MET A 620 -18.85 7.96 17.92
C MET A 620 -19.58 6.89 18.73
N LEU A 621 -20.52 7.23 19.56
CA LEU A 621 -21.13 6.28 20.54
C LEU A 621 -22.59 5.93 20.24
N THR A 622 -23.21 6.61 19.35
CA THR A 622 -24.43 6.14 18.69
C THR A 622 -23.97 5.43 17.42
N GLU A 623 -24.21 4.13 17.31
CA GLU A 623 -24.51 3.58 15.99
C GLU A 623 -25.66 4.42 15.44
N VAL A 624 -25.33 5.48 14.72
CA VAL A 624 -26.27 6.02 13.76
C VAL A 624 -26.38 4.88 12.78
N ASP A 625 -27.52 4.22 12.79
CA ASP A 625 -27.91 3.37 11.69
C ASP A 625 -28.03 4.28 10.46
N TYR A 626 -26.88 4.51 9.80
CA TYR A 626 -26.81 5.38 8.63
C TYR A 626 -27.77 4.90 7.56
N GLU A 627 -28.00 3.61 7.45
CA GLU A 627 -28.98 3.06 6.51
C GLU A 627 -30.40 3.46 6.90
N LEU A 628 -30.74 3.41 8.18
CA LEU A 628 -32.03 3.90 8.67
C LEU A 628 -32.16 5.42 8.47
N LEU A 629 -31.11 6.19 8.76
CA LEU A 629 -31.09 7.63 8.51
C LEU A 629 -31.30 7.95 7.02
N TYR A 630 -30.59 7.25 6.15
CA TYR A 630 -30.71 7.42 4.70
C TYR A 630 -32.13 7.08 4.20
N ARG A 631 -32.77 6.05 4.77
CA ARG A 631 -34.17 5.71 4.47
C ARG A 631 -35.14 6.78 4.95
N ILE A 632 -34.93 7.36 6.12
CA ILE A 632 -35.73 8.48 6.65
C ILE A 632 -35.60 9.69 5.72
N ILE A 633 -34.38 10.02 5.28
CA ILE A 633 -34.15 11.13 4.35
C ILE A 633 -34.80 10.84 2.99
N ALA A 634 -34.57 9.68 2.41
CA ALA A 634 -35.10 9.29 1.10
C ALA A 634 -36.64 9.18 1.06
N SER A 635 -37.29 9.03 2.21
CA SER A 635 -38.77 9.00 2.34
C SER A 635 -39.40 10.32 2.76
N ASP A 636 -38.64 11.42 2.77
CA ASP A 636 -39.06 12.76 3.25
C ASP A 636 -39.67 12.74 4.66
N SER A 637 -39.22 11.82 5.49
CA SER A 637 -39.74 11.61 6.84
C SER A 637 -38.97 12.37 7.92
N ILE A 638 -38.19 13.36 7.55
CA ILE A 638 -37.44 14.20 8.52
C ILE A 638 -38.39 15.17 9.14
N ILE A 639 -38.51 15.13 10.48
CA ILE A 639 -39.26 16.06 11.29
C ILE A 639 -38.28 16.88 12.12
N THR A 640 -38.25 18.19 11.88
CA THR A 640 -37.48 19.15 12.70
C THR A 640 -38.43 20.24 13.24
N ASP A 641 -38.10 20.82 14.41
CA ASP A 641 -39.08 21.66 15.11
C ASP A 641 -39.25 23.09 14.54
N ILE A 642 -38.18 23.70 13.97
CA ILE A 642 -38.18 25.12 13.61
C ILE A 642 -37.68 25.40 12.18
N PHE A 643 -36.74 24.62 11.66
CA PHE A 643 -36.09 24.84 10.37
C PHE A 643 -36.30 23.64 9.45
N ILE A 644 -37.55 23.20 9.30
CA ILE A 644 -37.88 21.97 8.57
C ILE A 644 -37.40 21.99 7.11
N PRO A 645 -37.71 23.05 6.31
CA PRO A 645 -37.29 23.05 4.89
C PRO A 645 -35.79 23.03 4.70
N GLU A 646 -35.06 23.85 5.46
CA GLU A 646 -33.62 23.99 5.35
C GLU A 646 -32.88 22.73 5.82
N SER A 647 -33.36 22.11 6.91
CA SER A 647 -32.80 20.85 7.41
C SER A 647 -33.11 19.70 6.47
N GLN A 648 -34.27 19.69 5.82
CA GLN A 648 -34.61 18.69 4.80
C GLN A 648 -33.74 18.86 3.56
N SER A 649 -33.59 20.09 3.05
CA SER A 649 -32.70 20.37 1.91
C SER A 649 -31.28 19.93 2.17
N MET A 650 -30.66 20.32 3.28
CA MET A 650 -29.29 19.89 3.64
C MET A 650 -29.19 18.37 3.78
N ALA A 651 -30.17 17.70 4.35
CA ALA A 651 -30.15 16.23 4.49
C ALA A 651 -30.30 15.53 3.14
N ARG A 652 -31.17 16.05 2.26
CA ARG A 652 -31.36 15.52 0.89
C ARG A 652 -30.09 15.69 0.06
N GLN A 653 -29.43 16.84 0.10
CA GLN A 653 -28.15 17.08 -0.57
C GLN A 653 -27.08 16.12 -0.05
N TYR A 654 -26.99 15.96 1.27
CA TYR A 654 -26.05 15.01 1.87
C TYR A 654 -26.29 13.58 1.39
N LEU A 655 -27.52 13.09 1.44
CA LEU A 655 -27.85 11.74 0.96
C LEU A 655 -27.57 11.60 -0.54
N PHE A 656 -27.92 12.60 -1.35
CA PHE A 656 -27.63 12.60 -2.78
C PHE A 656 -26.14 12.45 -3.07
N GLN A 657 -25.28 13.17 -2.35
CA GLN A 657 -23.81 13.03 -2.46
C GLN A 657 -23.32 11.64 -2.04
N VAL A 658 -23.87 11.09 -0.95
CA VAL A 658 -23.52 9.73 -0.50
C VAL A 658 -23.88 8.69 -1.55
N LEU A 659 -25.08 8.77 -2.13
CA LEU A 659 -25.55 7.85 -3.16
C LEU A 659 -24.76 8.01 -4.48
N ALA A 660 -24.44 9.25 -4.86
CA ALA A 660 -23.64 9.55 -6.05
C ALA A 660 -22.18 9.03 -5.97
N ASN A 661 -21.68 8.78 -4.76
CA ASN A 661 -20.33 8.27 -4.50
C ASN A 661 -20.31 6.76 -4.14
N ASN A 662 -21.48 6.12 -4.07
CA ASN A 662 -21.61 4.72 -3.63
C ASN A 662 -22.61 3.94 -4.45
N ASP A 663 -22.18 3.44 -5.62
CA ASP A 663 -23.02 2.67 -6.55
C ASP A 663 -23.65 1.42 -5.89
N SER A 664 -22.94 0.79 -4.94
CA SER A 664 -23.45 -0.38 -4.23
C SER A 664 -24.64 -0.03 -3.34
N LEU A 665 -24.58 1.10 -2.65
CA LEU A 665 -25.66 1.59 -1.81
C LEU A 665 -26.83 2.04 -2.67
N LEU A 666 -26.59 2.77 -3.74
CA LEU A 666 -27.59 3.20 -4.70
C LEU A 666 -28.34 2.00 -5.30
N ALA A 667 -27.64 0.94 -5.67
CA ALA A 667 -28.23 -0.27 -6.22
C ALA A 667 -28.93 -1.16 -5.18
N SER A 668 -28.71 -0.95 -3.89
CA SER A 668 -29.20 -1.83 -2.83
C SER A 668 -30.70 -1.73 -2.59
N ASP A 669 -31.33 -0.57 -2.88
CA ASP A 669 -32.73 -0.32 -2.60
C ASP A 669 -33.39 0.56 -3.67
N THR A 670 -34.60 0.19 -4.07
CA THR A 670 -35.42 0.99 -4.99
C THR A 670 -35.81 2.37 -4.43
N LEU A 671 -35.90 2.50 -3.11
CA LEU A 671 -36.13 3.80 -2.45
C LEU A 671 -34.98 4.77 -2.74
N PHE A 672 -33.74 4.30 -2.62
CA PHE A 672 -32.56 5.11 -2.91
C PHE A 672 -32.43 5.46 -4.40
N GLN A 673 -32.76 4.51 -5.28
CA GLN A 673 -32.79 4.76 -6.72
C GLN A 673 -33.82 5.82 -7.10
N ASN A 674 -35.01 5.72 -6.55
CA ASN A 674 -36.08 6.68 -6.81
C ASN A 674 -35.70 8.08 -6.30
N PHE A 675 -35.21 8.16 -5.08
CA PHE A 675 -34.74 9.42 -4.48
C PHE A 675 -33.62 10.05 -5.33
N TYR A 676 -32.64 9.26 -5.74
CA TYR A 676 -31.52 9.75 -6.55
C TYR A 676 -31.98 10.29 -7.91
N ASN A 677 -32.90 9.59 -8.57
CA ASN A 677 -33.45 10.02 -9.84
C ASN A 677 -34.33 11.27 -9.72
N GLU A 678 -35.08 11.41 -8.62
CA GLU A 678 -35.86 12.58 -8.29
C GLU A 678 -34.94 13.80 -8.10
N MET A 679 -33.90 13.67 -7.27
CA MET A 679 -32.92 14.73 -7.05
C MET A 679 -32.20 15.16 -8.34
N LEU A 680 -31.88 14.25 -9.26
CA LEU A 680 -31.31 14.60 -10.58
C LEU A 680 -32.24 15.47 -11.44
N ALA A 681 -33.53 15.39 -11.25
CA ALA A 681 -34.54 16.19 -11.98
C ALA A 681 -34.81 17.55 -11.33
N GLU A 682 -34.46 17.70 -10.04
CA GLU A 682 -34.68 18.93 -9.26
C GLU A 682 -33.46 19.88 -9.33
N ALA A 683 -33.71 21.18 -9.13
CA ALA A 683 -32.70 22.24 -9.13
C ALA A 683 -31.59 21.92 -8.11
N GLU A 684 -31.96 21.43 -6.94
CA GLU A 684 -31.08 21.07 -5.84
C GLU A 684 -30.03 20.03 -6.23
N GLY A 685 -30.42 18.93 -6.90
CA GLY A 685 -29.51 17.89 -7.36
C GLY A 685 -28.65 18.33 -8.55
N GLN A 686 -29.22 19.18 -9.43
CA GLN A 686 -28.46 19.77 -10.53
C GLN A 686 -27.36 20.72 -10.02
N LEU A 687 -27.66 21.57 -9.07
CA LEU A 687 -26.68 22.44 -8.38
C LEU A 687 -25.58 21.63 -7.72
N ASN A 688 -25.92 20.59 -7.01
CA ASN A 688 -24.94 19.70 -6.41
C ASN A 688 -24.04 19.04 -7.46
N SER A 689 -24.56 18.72 -8.64
CA SER A 689 -23.78 18.17 -9.75
C SER A 689 -22.78 19.21 -10.29
N VAL A 690 -23.15 20.48 -10.39
CA VAL A 690 -22.26 21.59 -10.76
C VAL A 690 -21.16 21.78 -9.72
N GLU A 691 -21.50 21.81 -8.44
CA GLU A 691 -20.55 21.95 -7.34
C GLU A 691 -19.52 20.79 -7.32
N ARG A 692 -19.95 19.56 -7.58
CA ARG A 692 -19.06 18.42 -7.73
C ARG A 692 -18.07 18.57 -8.88
N ARG A 693 -18.45 19.18 -9.98
CA ARG A 693 -17.52 19.48 -11.09
C ARG A 693 -16.45 20.46 -10.61
N PHE A 694 -16.83 21.50 -9.87
CA PHE A 694 -15.89 22.48 -9.32
C PHE A 694 -15.00 21.88 -8.21
N GLU A 695 -15.50 20.98 -7.39
CA GLU A 695 -14.68 20.23 -6.44
C GLU A 695 -13.67 19.31 -7.13
N THR A 696 -14.05 18.72 -8.26
CA THR A 696 -13.16 17.89 -9.07
C THR A 696 -12.04 18.74 -9.67
N TYR A 697 -12.38 19.94 -10.12
CA TYR A 697 -11.44 20.96 -10.54
C TYR A 697 -10.39 21.29 -9.47
N GLY A 698 -10.79 21.64 -8.25
CA GLY A 698 -9.87 21.92 -7.15
C GLY A 698 -8.94 20.73 -6.80
N LYS A 699 -9.43 19.49 -6.92
CA LYS A 699 -8.62 18.28 -6.74
C LYS A 699 -7.61 18.06 -7.86
N MET A 700 -7.96 18.42 -9.09
CA MET A 700 -7.06 18.33 -10.24
C MET A 700 -5.91 19.34 -10.12
N ASP A 701 -6.17 20.55 -9.71
CA ASP A 701 -5.12 21.56 -9.47
C ASP A 701 -4.14 21.06 -8.41
N SER A 702 -4.59 20.47 -7.33
CA SER A 702 -3.74 19.85 -6.32
C SER A 702 -2.89 18.67 -6.84
N THR A 703 -3.22 18.11 -7.99
CA THR A 703 -2.45 17.04 -8.67
C THR A 703 -1.38 17.63 -9.58
N PHE A 704 -1.70 18.69 -10.33
CA PHE A 704 -0.78 19.30 -11.29
C PHE A 704 0.23 20.22 -10.62
N ALA A 705 -0.14 20.98 -9.59
CA ALA A 705 0.73 21.91 -8.90
C ALA A 705 2.03 21.27 -8.34
N PRO A 706 2.01 20.09 -7.68
CA PRO A 706 3.25 19.42 -7.27
C PRO A 706 4.13 18.98 -8.45
N MET A 707 3.52 18.58 -9.57
CA MET A 707 4.26 18.17 -10.77
C MET A 707 4.98 19.37 -11.39
N LEU A 708 4.30 20.51 -11.52
CA LEU A 708 4.89 21.76 -12.00
C LEU A 708 6.00 22.24 -11.06
N HIS A 709 5.78 22.21 -9.75
CA HIS A 709 6.78 22.60 -8.76
C HIS A 709 8.06 21.74 -8.85
N ASN A 710 7.92 20.44 -9.05
CA ASN A 710 9.07 19.57 -9.25
C ASN A 710 9.84 19.90 -10.53
N ILE A 711 9.13 20.18 -11.63
CA ILE A 711 9.76 20.58 -12.91
C ILE A 711 10.45 21.93 -12.77
N ASP A 712 9.81 22.92 -12.15
CA ASP A 712 10.39 24.24 -11.91
C ASP A 712 11.64 24.15 -11.02
N SER A 713 11.66 23.24 -10.04
CA SER A 713 12.83 22.97 -9.19
C SER A 713 13.98 22.36 -9.98
N LEU A 714 13.71 21.40 -10.85
CA LEU A 714 14.71 20.79 -11.74
C LEU A 714 15.23 21.78 -12.79
N LEU A 715 14.32 22.59 -13.38
CA LEU A 715 14.72 23.65 -14.29
C LEU A 715 15.67 24.65 -13.63
N LYS A 716 15.38 25.05 -12.40
CA LYS A 716 16.26 25.93 -11.62
C LYS A 716 17.63 25.31 -11.38
N GLU A 717 17.68 24.02 -11.06
CA GLU A 717 18.93 23.29 -10.83
C GLU A 717 19.77 23.21 -12.13
N PHE A 718 19.17 22.79 -13.25
CA PHE A 718 19.88 22.69 -14.51
C PHE A 718 20.30 24.04 -15.06
N ASN A 719 19.49 25.09 -14.93
CA ASN A 719 19.86 26.45 -15.29
C ASN A 719 21.07 26.95 -14.48
N SER A 720 21.14 26.64 -13.17
CA SER A 720 22.31 26.94 -12.35
C SER A 720 23.57 26.24 -12.86
N TYR A 721 23.49 24.97 -13.29
CA TYR A 721 24.64 24.28 -13.90
C TYR A 721 25.08 24.92 -15.20
N VAL A 722 24.16 25.42 -16.03
CA VAL A 722 24.47 26.10 -17.27
C VAL A 722 25.09 27.49 -16.99
N GLU A 723 24.58 28.26 -16.03
CA GLU A 723 25.13 29.54 -15.61
C GLU A 723 26.55 29.42 -15.04
N ASP A 724 26.81 28.37 -14.22
CA ASP A 724 28.11 28.15 -13.59
C ASP A 724 29.07 27.32 -14.44
N PHE A 725 28.69 26.95 -15.68
CA PHE A 725 29.43 26.01 -16.53
C PHE A 725 30.88 26.37 -16.71
N GLU A 726 31.18 27.61 -17.09
CA GLU A 726 32.56 28.08 -17.36
C GLU A 726 33.43 28.01 -16.08
N ALA A 727 32.84 28.24 -14.92
CA ALA A 727 33.56 28.13 -13.64
C ALA A 727 33.88 26.67 -13.26
N MET A 728 33.08 25.71 -13.74
CA MET A 728 33.23 24.28 -13.44
C MET A 728 33.97 23.51 -14.54
N ARG A 729 34.19 24.09 -15.71
CA ARG A 729 34.71 23.45 -16.93
C ARG A 729 36.01 22.67 -16.68
N ASP A 730 37.00 23.32 -16.09
CA ASP A 730 38.30 22.69 -15.82
C ASP A 730 38.17 21.49 -14.85
N SER A 731 37.29 21.58 -13.86
CA SER A 731 37.02 20.50 -12.92
C SER A 731 36.32 19.29 -13.58
N ILE A 732 35.40 19.55 -14.49
CA ILE A 732 34.68 18.56 -15.27
C ILE A 732 35.65 17.80 -16.19
N GLU A 733 36.52 18.51 -16.90
CA GLU A 733 37.51 17.93 -17.82
C GLU A 733 38.58 17.12 -17.06
N GLN A 734 39.00 17.56 -15.86
CA GLN A 734 39.93 16.79 -14.98
C GLN A 734 39.31 15.51 -14.51
N SER A 735 37.98 15.40 -14.40
CA SER A 735 37.27 14.16 -14.06
C SER A 735 37.21 13.14 -15.21
N GLY A 736 37.71 13.50 -16.42
CA GLY A 736 37.66 12.68 -17.62
C GLY A 736 36.33 12.76 -18.37
N THR A 737 35.47 13.71 -18.02
CA THR A 737 34.19 13.98 -18.70
C THR A 737 34.38 15.07 -19.76
N ASN A 738 33.81 14.87 -20.94
CA ASN A 738 33.82 15.93 -21.98
C ASN A 738 32.84 17.04 -21.55
N ALA A 739 33.37 18.21 -21.21
CA ALA A 739 32.62 19.35 -20.70
C ALA A 739 31.56 19.84 -21.70
N ASP A 740 31.92 19.99 -22.99
CA ASP A 740 30.97 20.44 -23.98
C ASP A 740 29.81 19.47 -24.21
N SER A 741 30.09 18.15 -24.17
CA SER A 741 29.03 17.13 -24.25
C SER A 741 28.10 17.17 -23.04
N LEU A 742 28.61 17.47 -21.86
CA LEU A 742 27.81 17.59 -20.63
C LEU A 742 26.92 18.85 -20.69
N PHE A 743 27.44 19.95 -21.16
CA PHE A 743 26.69 21.21 -21.36
C PHE A 743 25.53 21.01 -22.35
N GLU A 744 25.80 20.34 -23.47
CA GLU A 744 24.78 20.00 -24.46
C GLU A 744 23.69 19.10 -23.82
N GLN A 745 24.07 18.13 -23.00
CA GLN A 745 23.12 17.28 -22.28
C GLN A 745 22.26 18.09 -21.31
N TRP A 746 22.81 19.04 -20.56
CA TRP A 746 22.03 19.88 -19.65
C TRP A 746 21.06 20.78 -20.45
N THR A 747 21.49 21.33 -21.55
CA THR A 747 20.64 22.15 -22.43
C THR A 747 19.47 21.33 -22.98
N ILE A 748 19.72 20.10 -23.45
CA ILE A 748 18.67 19.18 -23.91
C ILE A 748 17.71 18.82 -22.76
N GLN A 749 18.21 18.64 -21.53
CA GLN A 749 17.35 18.38 -20.38
C GLN A 749 16.43 19.56 -20.04
N ILE A 750 16.96 20.79 -20.12
CA ILE A 750 16.15 22.01 -19.93
C ILE A 750 15.03 22.07 -20.97
N GLU A 751 15.33 21.89 -22.26
CA GLU A 751 14.34 21.89 -23.34
C GLU A 751 13.26 20.81 -23.15
N ASN A 752 13.66 19.61 -22.71
CA ASN A 752 12.73 18.52 -22.41
C ASN A 752 11.83 18.83 -21.21
N LEU A 753 12.39 19.42 -20.16
CA LEU A 753 11.63 19.84 -18.98
C LEU A 753 10.65 20.97 -19.30
N GLU A 754 11.08 21.96 -20.10
CA GLU A 754 10.21 23.02 -20.57
C GLU A 754 9.06 22.49 -21.44
N THR A 755 9.37 21.56 -22.35
CA THR A 755 8.36 20.90 -23.18
C THR A 755 7.37 20.10 -22.30
N THR A 756 7.87 19.40 -21.30
CA THR A 756 7.04 18.64 -20.35
C THR A 756 6.16 19.58 -19.52
N ARG A 757 6.71 20.69 -19.07
CA ARG A 757 5.98 21.74 -18.36
C ARG A 757 4.83 22.30 -19.20
N GLN A 758 5.10 22.64 -20.46
CA GLN A 758 4.09 23.13 -21.40
C GLN A 758 2.98 22.08 -21.64
N ASN A 759 3.34 20.83 -21.81
CA ASN A 759 2.36 19.76 -22.01
C ASN A 759 1.48 19.55 -20.77
N ILE A 760 2.02 19.64 -19.57
CA ILE A 760 1.24 19.57 -18.32
C ILE A 760 0.29 20.75 -18.22
N LEU A 761 0.74 21.97 -18.52
CA LEU A 761 -0.10 23.17 -18.53
C LEU A 761 -1.22 23.08 -19.58
N LEU A 762 -0.92 22.56 -20.77
CA LEU A 762 -1.94 22.34 -21.81
C LEU A 762 -2.98 21.30 -21.39
N GLN A 763 -2.56 20.21 -20.78
CA GLN A 763 -3.46 19.17 -20.25
C GLN A 763 -4.33 19.71 -19.11
N HIS A 764 -3.73 20.43 -18.18
CA HIS A 764 -4.43 21.09 -17.08
C HIS A 764 -5.48 22.07 -17.63
N ASN A 765 -5.10 22.97 -18.54
CA ASN A 765 -6.02 23.94 -19.13
C ASN A 765 -7.16 23.27 -19.92
N ALA A 766 -6.87 22.18 -20.64
CA ALA A 766 -7.90 21.46 -21.39
C ALA A 766 -8.95 20.81 -20.47
N VAL A 767 -8.50 20.21 -19.38
CA VAL A 767 -9.41 19.60 -18.38
C VAL A 767 -10.22 20.67 -17.69
N ILE A 768 -9.58 21.74 -17.23
CA ILE A 768 -10.21 22.87 -16.57
C ILE A 768 -11.29 23.48 -17.47
N SER A 769 -10.93 23.83 -18.70
CA SER A 769 -11.87 24.48 -19.63
C SER A 769 -13.09 23.59 -19.94
N GLY A 770 -12.88 22.26 -19.97
CA GLY A 770 -13.96 21.28 -20.18
C GLY A 770 -14.95 21.24 -19.02
N GLU A 771 -14.47 21.07 -17.80
CA GLU A 771 -15.31 20.97 -16.60
C GLU A 771 -16.00 22.30 -16.27
N MET A 772 -15.30 23.43 -16.44
CA MET A 772 -15.87 24.76 -16.25
C MET A 772 -16.97 25.05 -17.25
N TYR A 773 -16.75 24.75 -18.54
CA TYR A 773 -17.76 24.94 -19.58
C TYR A 773 -19.03 24.12 -19.36
N GLU A 774 -18.86 22.84 -19.01
CA GLU A 774 -20.01 21.97 -18.69
C GLU A 774 -20.71 22.41 -17.40
N GLY A 775 -19.96 22.89 -16.40
CA GLY A 775 -20.51 23.45 -15.18
C GLY A 775 -21.31 24.73 -15.45
N GLU A 776 -20.80 25.64 -16.27
CA GLU A 776 -21.47 26.86 -16.69
C GLU A 776 -22.77 26.57 -17.46
N LEU A 777 -22.71 25.68 -18.45
CA LEU A 777 -23.88 25.26 -19.22
C LEU A 777 -24.98 24.71 -18.32
N THR A 778 -24.58 23.88 -17.33
CA THR A 778 -25.54 23.28 -16.38
C THR A 778 -26.14 24.35 -15.47
N ASN A 779 -25.27 25.22 -14.91
CA ASN A 779 -25.73 26.27 -13.99
C ASN A 779 -26.70 27.26 -14.65
N ASN A 780 -26.48 27.61 -15.93
CA ASN A 780 -27.31 28.56 -16.67
C ASN A 780 -28.71 28.05 -17.00
N ILE A 781 -28.97 26.75 -16.92
CA ILE A 781 -30.30 26.16 -17.15
C ILE A 781 -31.08 25.87 -15.86
N ILE A 782 -30.44 26.00 -14.70
CA ILE A 782 -31.08 25.76 -13.41
C ILE A 782 -31.96 26.96 -13.04
N ASN A 783 -33.22 26.70 -12.86
CA ASN A 783 -34.19 27.69 -12.31
C ASN A 783 -34.46 27.32 -10.87
N GLY A 784 -33.82 27.99 -9.93
CA GLY A 784 -34.05 27.81 -8.51
C GLY A 784 -35.29 28.65 -8.08
N ASP A 785 -36.25 28.01 -7.47
CA ASP A 785 -37.44 28.66 -6.92
C ASP A 785 -37.23 29.13 -5.48
N GLU A 786 -36.22 28.60 -4.77
CA GLU A 786 -35.90 28.90 -3.39
C GLU A 786 -34.66 29.79 -3.24
N GLN A 787 -34.53 30.49 -2.10
CA GLN A 787 -33.43 31.43 -1.86
C GLN A 787 -32.07 30.75 -1.81
N ASN A 788 -31.99 29.55 -1.22
CA ASN A 788 -30.75 28.74 -1.17
C ASN A 788 -30.32 28.31 -2.56
N GLU A 789 -31.22 27.91 -3.44
CA GLU A 789 -30.93 27.53 -4.83
C GLU A 789 -30.46 28.73 -5.65
N THR A 790 -31.13 29.87 -5.51
CA THR A 790 -30.76 31.14 -6.12
C THR A 790 -29.34 31.56 -5.69
N ASN A 791 -29.04 31.48 -4.41
CA ASN A 791 -27.73 31.81 -3.87
C ASN A 791 -26.64 30.83 -4.39
N SER A 792 -26.94 29.53 -4.48
CA SER A 792 -26.00 28.54 -5.00
C SER A 792 -25.72 28.77 -6.49
N THR A 793 -26.72 29.08 -7.29
CA THR A 793 -26.56 29.45 -8.69
C THR A 793 -25.65 30.70 -8.82
N GLN A 794 -25.89 31.73 -8.05
CA GLN A 794 -25.08 32.95 -8.04
C GLN A 794 -23.64 32.69 -7.56
N MET A 795 -23.45 31.85 -6.53
CA MET A 795 -22.10 31.50 -6.07
C MET A 795 -21.32 30.72 -7.14
N ASN A 796 -21.96 29.85 -7.89
CA ASN A 796 -21.35 29.13 -8.99
C ASN A 796 -20.96 30.11 -10.13
N GLU A 797 -21.81 31.06 -10.49
CA GLU A 797 -21.50 32.14 -11.45
C GLU A 797 -20.27 32.97 -11.01
N LEU A 798 -20.26 33.38 -9.74
CA LEU A 798 -19.15 34.13 -9.16
C LEU A 798 -17.85 33.34 -9.18
N PHE A 799 -17.92 32.04 -8.88
CA PHE A 799 -16.77 31.16 -8.95
C PHE A 799 -16.20 31.04 -10.38
N ILE A 800 -17.07 30.86 -11.38
CA ILE A 800 -16.68 30.80 -12.79
C ILE A 800 -16.00 32.11 -13.23
N LEU A 801 -16.62 33.25 -12.90
CA LEU A 801 -16.08 34.57 -13.23
C LEU A 801 -14.72 34.83 -12.58
N LEU A 802 -14.49 34.36 -11.37
CA LEU A 802 -13.21 34.49 -10.68
C LEU A 802 -12.11 33.64 -11.34
N GLU A 803 -12.42 32.39 -11.66
CA GLU A 803 -11.47 31.45 -12.24
C GLU A 803 -11.12 31.82 -13.71
N GLU A 804 -12.08 32.28 -14.47
CA GLU A 804 -11.82 32.75 -15.83
C GLU A 804 -11.12 34.12 -15.88
N ALA A 805 -10.91 34.76 -14.74
CA ALA A 805 -10.43 36.14 -14.63
C ALA A 805 -11.25 37.13 -15.50
N ASN A 806 -12.51 36.82 -15.72
CA ASN A 806 -13.41 37.55 -16.62
C ASN A 806 -14.27 38.59 -15.87
N TYR A 807 -13.65 39.30 -14.93
CA TYR A 807 -14.32 40.33 -14.15
C TYR A 807 -13.80 41.71 -14.50
N THR A 808 -14.70 42.64 -14.80
CA THR A 808 -14.37 44.03 -15.11
C THR A 808 -14.28 44.91 -13.86
N ASN A 809 -14.87 44.46 -12.72
CA ASN A 809 -14.94 45.27 -11.52
C ASN A 809 -15.00 44.40 -10.23
N LEU A 810 -13.86 44.30 -9.54
CA LEU A 810 -13.73 43.62 -8.26
C LEU A 810 -14.71 44.09 -7.18
N ASN A 811 -15.09 45.37 -7.16
CA ASN A 811 -16.02 45.90 -6.18
C ASN A 811 -17.45 45.37 -6.39
N GLU A 812 -17.83 45.09 -7.61
CA GLU A 812 -19.10 44.50 -7.96
C GLU A 812 -19.20 43.03 -7.51
N LEU A 813 -18.18 42.25 -7.79
CA LEU A 813 -18.04 40.87 -7.29
C LEU A 813 -18.08 40.81 -5.77
N TYR A 814 -17.31 41.68 -5.11
CA TYR A 814 -17.31 41.76 -3.65
C TYR A 814 -18.69 42.12 -3.10
N SER A 815 -19.43 43.05 -3.76
CA SER A 815 -20.76 43.42 -3.34
C SER A 815 -21.76 42.26 -3.49
N GLN A 816 -21.65 41.48 -4.52
CA GLN A 816 -22.46 40.27 -4.74
C GLN A 816 -22.14 39.18 -3.70
N LEU A 817 -20.87 38.88 -3.45
CA LEU A 817 -20.44 37.96 -2.38
C LEU A 817 -20.95 38.41 -1.02
N LEU A 818 -20.83 39.70 -0.70
CA LEU A 818 -21.26 40.24 0.57
C LEU A 818 -22.79 40.12 0.75
N SER A 819 -23.57 40.31 -0.31
CA SER A 819 -25.03 40.18 -0.28
C SER A 819 -25.46 38.74 0.07
N ILE A 820 -24.70 37.73 -0.33
CA ILE A 820 -24.96 36.34 0.05
C ILE A 820 -24.40 36.06 1.44
N ALA A 821 -23.19 36.52 1.74
CA ALA A 821 -22.50 36.27 3.01
C ALA A 821 -23.26 36.84 4.22
N GLU A 822 -23.99 37.95 4.08
CA GLU A 822 -24.79 38.60 5.14
C GLU A 822 -26.09 37.90 5.44
N GLN A 823 -26.53 36.97 4.60
CA GLN A 823 -27.77 36.22 4.81
C GLN A 823 -27.66 35.25 5.98
N CYS A 824 -28.80 34.86 6.53
CA CYS A 824 -28.89 33.78 7.52
C CYS A 824 -28.65 32.45 6.80
N PRO A 825 -27.67 31.61 7.25
CA PRO A 825 -27.38 30.33 6.61
C PRO A 825 -28.57 29.36 6.51
N TYR A 826 -29.53 29.48 7.43
CA TYR A 826 -30.73 28.66 7.40
C TYR A 826 -31.68 29.00 6.22
N TYR A 827 -31.63 30.20 5.70
CA TYR A 827 -32.44 30.62 4.54
C TYR A 827 -31.63 30.67 3.27
N GLY A 828 -30.36 31.02 3.40
CA GLY A 828 -29.45 31.16 2.24
C GLY A 828 -28.68 29.91 1.87
N GLY A 829 -28.78 28.84 2.65
CA GLY A 829 -28.15 27.56 2.39
C GLY A 829 -26.62 27.57 2.53
N GLU A 830 -25.98 26.55 1.96
CA GLU A 830 -24.52 26.36 2.01
C GLU A 830 -23.76 27.47 1.28
N ALA A 831 -24.39 28.09 0.28
CA ALA A 831 -23.83 29.23 -0.46
C ALA A 831 -23.41 30.38 0.47
N VAL A 832 -24.10 30.60 1.60
CA VAL A 832 -23.75 31.62 2.60
C VAL A 832 -22.40 31.33 3.25
N TYR A 833 -22.12 30.08 3.55
CA TYR A 833 -20.80 29.67 4.10
C TYR A 833 -19.70 29.81 3.07
N ARG A 834 -19.96 29.42 1.83
CA ARG A 834 -19.02 29.59 0.71
C ARG A 834 -18.70 31.06 0.45
N ALA A 835 -19.67 31.94 0.51
CA ALA A 835 -19.49 33.38 0.35
C ALA A 835 -18.70 34.02 1.50
N ARG A 836 -18.75 33.43 2.71
CA ARG A 836 -17.99 33.90 3.89
C ARG A 836 -16.56 33.39 3.92
N ALA A 837 -16.28 32.25 3.31
CA ALA A 837 -14.95 31.66 3.21
C ALA A 837 -14.07 32.42 2.21
#